data_6d1d380ce37f906b8e83340aa3912a64
#
_entry.id   6d1d380ce37f906b8e83340aa3912a64
#
_cell.length_a   1.000
_cell.length_b   1.000
_cell.length_c   1.000
_cell.angle_alpha   90.00
_cell.angle_beta   90.00
_cell.angle_gamma   90.00
#
_symmetry.space_group_name_H-M   'P 1'
#
loop_
_entity.id
_entity.type
_entity.pdbx_description
1 polymer ?
#
loop_
_entity_poly.entity_id
_entity_poly.type
_entity_poly.pdbx_seq_one_letter_code
_entity_poly.pdbx_strand_id
1 'polypeptide(L)'
;MAPLVFLLLFGQFLLCTAVDTITSTTPLSGSQQILSQGSKFALGFYSPPRAFVSLEIARDGNLVLRDKYTNQQLWSTNVSIASNSTMAIIRDSGSLELTDASNSSMVYWQSIDHPTNTFLPGSKLGLNKATGLSQKLVPWKNSADPSPGLFSLELDPNGSTQYFIRWNESINYWTSGPWDGNRFSLMPEMTAGYIYDFQFVNNAKESYSYYSVKNDSILSRFIIDVTGEIKQLIWLDYSREWVLFWSQPRTHCEVYALCGAYSSCNGTVLPHCNCIKGFSQKVQSDWDLQDYSGGCKRNTPLQCQTNLTSAHAPSDKFHVMEDVRLPDNSQGAVATSSQECQVVCLNSCSCTAYAYNYTGCFVWHGDLINLQEQYRGIGGGTLLLRLAASELPDQQRKKTMVIVSTVGGVAAVLMILAIVLFFLSRMCRRDRTFRISKTAGAALTDFRYSDLLDDTQSIDSLLLNLSTLRVATNDFGEGNMLGKGGFGMVYKGVLPDGKQIAAKRLSQSSRQGIGELKSELVLVAKLRHRNLVSLVGVCLEEQEKILVYEFMPNRSLDTILFDSEKRKDLDWGRRFKIISGVARGLQYLHEDSQLKIIHRDLKASNVLLDFDYNPKISYFGLAKIFGGDQSEDVTRRIAGTYGYMSPEYAMHGQYSAKSDAFSFGVLVLEIVTGRRNNGSCNSEKYVYLVNLVWEHWTRGNVIELVDPYLSGHPSHVDQVLKCIQIGLLCVQNRPEDRPTMSLVNAMLTSQSVRLPSVSMPAFCDRLSGCSGNSESASSNGMTITKLEPR
;
A
#
# COMPACT_ATOMS: atom_id res chain seq x y z
N MET A 1 2.12 -17.76 -77.92
CA MET A 1 1.22 -18.63 -77.10
C MET A 1 2.07 -19.30 -76.02
N ALA A 2 2.04 -18.80 -74.84
CA ALA A 2 2.70 -19.41 -73.70
C ALA A 2 1.65 -19.66 -72.59
N PRO A 3 1.53 -20.90 -72.04
CA PRO A 3 0.57 -21.15 -70.97
C PRO A 3 1.15 -20.74 -69.65
N LEU A 4 0.38 -19.94 -68.86
CA LEU A 4 0.58 -19.63 -67.48
C LEU A 4 0.48 -20.91 -66.65
N VAL A 5 1.60 -21.27 -66.00
CA VAL A 5 1.58 -22.26 -64.92
C VAL A 5 1.26 -21.55 -63.62
N PHE A 6 0.05 -21.76 -63.10
CA PHE A 6 -0.37 -21.35 -61.75
C PHE A 6 0.29 -22.31 -60.73
N LEU A 7 1.35 -21.88 -60.08
CA LEU A 7 1.90 -22.55 -58.93
C LEU A 7 1.03 -22.22 -57.71
N LEU A 8 0.13 -23.16 -57.35
CA LEU A 8 -0.55 -23.17 -56.03
C LEU A 8 0.51 -23.57 -54.98
N LEU A 9 1.08 -22.56 -54.36
CA LEU A 9 1.76 -22.71 -53.07
C LEU A 9 0.73 -22.95 -52.00
N PHE A 10 0.43 -24.23 -51.74
CA PHE A 10 -0.19 -24.62 -50.46
C PHE A 10 0.86 -24.33 -49.34
N GLY A 11 0.77 -23.16 -48.75
CA GLY A 11 1.35 -22.86 -47.46
C GLY A 11 0.75 -23.83 -46.44
N GLN A 12 1.49 -24.85 -46.09
CA GLN A 12 1.21 -25.57 -44.86
C GLN A 12 1.37 -24.55 -43.72
N PHE A 13 0.26 -24.00 -43.27
CA PHE A 13 0.18 -23.48 -41.92
C PHE A 13 0.43 -24.71 -41.01
N LEU A 14 1.65 -24.87 -40.59
CA LEU A 14 1.95 -25.59 -39.37
C LEU A 14 1.23 -24.87 -38.26
N LEU A 15 0.01 -25.33 -37.95
CA LEU A 15 -0.63 -25.10 -36.64
C LEU A 15 0.38 -25.70 -35.63
N CYS A 16 1.20 -24.84 -35.06
CA CYS A 16 2.00 -25.19 -33.90
C CYS A 16 0.97 -25.41 -32.78
N THR A 17 0.42 -26.63 -32.70
CA THR A 17 -0.37 -27.05 -31.55
C THR A 17 0.58 -26.97 -30.36
N ALA A 18 0.33 -26.01 -29.47
CA ALA A 18 1.05 -25.93 -28.21
C ALA A 18 0.94 -27.31 -27.54
N VAL A 19 2.07 -27.96 -27.29
CA VAL A 19 2.11 -29.26 -26.62
C VAL A 19 1.84 -28.97 -25.14
N ASP A 20 0.73 -29.48 -24.61
CA ASP A 20 0.31 -29.34 -23.20
C ASP A 20 0.64 -30.58 -22.37
N THR A 21 1.29 -31.57 -22.97
CA THR A 21 1.48 -32.91 -22.41
C THR A 21 2.94 -33.36 -22.40
N ILE A 22 3.30 -34.16 -21.40
CA ILE A 22 4.52 -34.95 -21.32
C ILE A 22 4.11 -36.41 -21.40
N THR A 23 4.74 -37.17 -22.32
CA THR A 23 4.52 -38.59 -22.49
C THR A 23 5.83 -39.37 -22.30
N SER A 24 5.78 -40.70 -22.32
CA SER A 24 6.97 -41.54 -22.26
C SER A 24 7.94 -41.32 -23.43
N THR A 25 7.44 -40.75 -24.56
CA THR A 25 8.25 -40.47 -25.78
C THR A 25 8.63 -39.01 -25.91
N THR A 26 7.98 -38.10 -25.16
CA THR A 26 8.20 -36.67 -25.24
C THR A 26 8.51 -36.07 -23.85
N PRO A 27 9.72 -36.32 -23.33
CA PRO A 27 10.14 -35.72 -22.05
C PRO A 27 10.38 -34.21 -22.21
N LEU A 28 10.14 -33.46 -21.13
CA LEU A 28 10.45 -32.01 -21.05
C LEU A 28 11.88 -31.81 -20.56
N SER A 29 12.70 -31.05 -21.29
CA SER A 29 14.09 -30.81 -20.92
C SER A 29 14.71 -29.56 -21.55
N GLY A 30 15.77 -29.05 -20.95
CA GLY A 30 16.49 -27.86 -21.44
C GLY A 30 15.61 -26.62 -21.46
N SER A 31 15.56 -25.93 -22.59
CA SER A 31 14.75 -24.71 -22.79
C SER A 31 13.32 -25.00 -23.28
N GLN A 32 12.91 -26.24 -23.35
CA GLN A 32 11.55 -26.59 -23.78
C GLN A 32 10.53 -26.15 -22.75
N GLN A 33 9.33 -25.79 -23.24
CA GLN A 33 8.16 -25.47 -22.42
C GLN A 33 6.95 -26.17 -23.00
N ILE A 34 6.04 -26.60 -22.13
CA ILE A 34 4.69 -26.99 -22.50
C ILE A 34 3.72 -25.90 -22.01
N LEU A 35 2.65 -25.67 -22.76
CA LEU A 35 1.66 -24.63 -22.46
C LEU A 35 0.31 -25.29 -22.20
N SER A 36 -0.44 -24.75 -21.24
CA SER A 36 -1.84 -25.15 -21.07
C SER A 36 -2.67 -24.82 -22.32
N GLN A 37 -3.80 -25.50 -22.52
CA GLN A 37 -4.63 -25.39 -23.72
C GLN A 37 -4.99 -23.93 -24.07
N GLY A 38 -5.37 -23.13 -23.08
CA GLY A 38 -5.64 -21.69 -23.19
C GLY A 38 -4.41 -20.81 -23.11
N SER A 39 -3.19 -21.38 -23.10
CA SER A 39 -1.91 -20.65 -22.97
C SER A 39 -1.81 -19.76 -21.72
N LYS A 40 -2.58 -20.08 -20.67
CA LYS A 40 -2.57 -19.35 -19.40
C LYS A 40 -1.36 -19.68 -18.53
N PHE A 41 -0.84 -20.93 -18.63
CA PHE A 41 0.28 -21.42 -17.85
C PHE A 41 1.32 -22.09 -18.74
N ALA A 42 2.58 -21.94 -18.38
CA ALA A 42 3.72 -22.58 -19.01
C ALA A 42 4.52 -23.37 -17.98
N LEU A 43 4.85 -24.62 -18.31
CA LEU A 43 5.76 -25.46 -17.52
C LEU A 43 7.07 -25.63 -18.27
N GLY A 44 8.19 -25.38 -17.60
CA GLY A 44 9.54 -25.49 -18.17
C GLY A 44 10.62 -25.29 -17.12
N PHE A 45 11.86 -25.40 -17.52
CA PHE A 45 13.02 -25.10 -16.69
C PHE A 45 13.45 -23.66 -16.89
N TYR A 46 13.32 -22.83 -15.86
CA TYR A 46 13.64 -21.39 -15.85
C TYR A 46 14.92 -21.18 -15.03
N SER A 47 15.96 -20.63 -15.65
CA SER A 47 17.19 -20.17 -15.01
C SER A 47 18.12 -21.18 -14.32
N PRO A 48 19.42 -20.79 -14.17
CA PRO A 48 20.36 -20.77 -15.29
C PRO A 48 20.53 -22.15 -15.87
N PRO A 49 20.96 -22.29 -17.11
CA PRO A 49 20.86 -23.55 -17.82
C PRO A 49 21.89 -24.55 -17.32
N ARG A 50 21.61 -25.20 -16.23
CA ARG A 50 22.14 -26.52 -16.02
C ARG A 50 21.28 -27.47 -16.86
N ALA A 51 21.64 -27.63 -18.12
CA ALA A 51 20.93 -28.35 -19.18
C ALA A 51 20.82 -29.87 -18.95
N PHE A 52 20.79 -30.33 -17.69
CA PHE A 52 21.04 -31.72 -17.39
C PHE A 52 19.89 -32.38 -16.63
N VAL A 53 18.73 -31.75 -16.59
CA VAL A 53 17.56 -32.32 -15.93
C VAL A 53 16.47 -32.56 -16.95
N SER A 54 15.71 -33.66 -16.79
CA SER A 54 14.52 -33.98 -17.58
C SER A 54 13.34 -34.26 -16.66
N LEU A 55 12.16 -33.80 -17.04
CA LEU A 55 10.88 -34.25 -16.47
C LEU A 55 10.24 -35.22 -17.45
N GLU A 56 10.04 -36.46 -17.04
CA GLU A 56 9.68 -37.59 -17.92
C GLU A 56 8.74 -38.58 -17.23
N ILE A 57 8.02 -39.36 -18.03
CA ILE A 57 7.25 -40.50 -17.53
C ILE A 57 8.19 -41.71 -17.42
N ALA A 58 8.36 -42.25 -16.23
CA ALA A 58 9.15 -43.43 -15.96
C ALA A 58 8.41 -44.74 -16.38
N ARG A 59 9.12 -45.89 -16.36
CA ARG A 59 8.55 -47.18 -16.76
C ARG A 59 7.42 -47.66 -15.86
N ASP A 60 7.37 -47.21 -14.62
CA ASP A 60 6.32 -47.47 -13.65
C ASP A 60 5.11 -46.55 -13.78
N GLY A 61 5.13 -45.66 -14.80
CA GLY A 61 4.08 -44.70 -15.08
C GLY A 61 4.19 -43.41 -14.27
N ASN A 62 5.08 -43.29 -13.29
CA ASN A 62 5.26 -42.09 -12.51
C ASN A 62 5.94 -40.97 -13.28
N LEU A 63 5.55 -39.71 -12.99
CA LEU A 63 6.26 -38.52 -13.44
C LEU A 63 7.52 -38.35 -12.58
N VAL A 64 8.69 -38.29 -13.20
CA VAL A 64 9.98 -38.22 -12.50
C VAL A 64 10.83 -37.06 -13.00
N LEU A 65 11.53 -36.40 -12.09
CA LEU A 65 12.60 -35.47 -12.38
C LEU A 65 13.94 -36.25 -12.32
N ARG A 66 14.70 -36.25 -13.40
CA ARG A 66 15.94 -37.04 -13.53
C ARG A 66 17.11 -36.15 -13.93
N ASP A 67 18.24 -36.35 -13.25
CA ASP A 67 19.53 -35.83 -13.69
C ASP A 67 20.05 -36.64 -14.87
N LYS A 68 20.28 -36.01 -16.00
CA LYS A 68 20.72 -36.65 -17.25
C LYS A 68 22.17 -37.15 -17.22
N TYR A 69 23.05 -36.58 -16.37
CA TYR A 69 24.44 -37.02 -16.25
C TYR A 69 24.59 -38.26 -15.39
N THR A 70 23.99 -38.18 -14.20
CA THR A 70 24.11 -39.26 -13.21
C THR A 70 23.03 -40.30 -13.39
N ASN A 71 22.03 -40.06 -14.21
CA ASN A 71 20.81 -40.87 -14.35
C ASN A 71 20.05 -41.06 -13.01
N GLN A 72 20.34 -40.20 -12.02
CA GLN A 72 19.72 -40.26 -10.70
C GLN A 72 18.33 -39.67 -10.76
N GLN A 73 17.35 -40.33 -10.15
CA GLN A 73 16.02 -39.77 -9.90
C GLN A 73 16.09 -38.79 -8.74
N LEU A 74 15.80 -37.54 -9.04
CA LEU A 74 15.80 -36.46 -8.05
C LEU A 74 14.44 -36.32 -7.34
N TRP A 75 13.35 -36.61 -8.06
CA TRP A 75 11.98 -36.53 -7.54
C TRP A 75 11.06 -37.45 -8.35
N SER A 76 9.92 -37.86 -7.73
CA SER A 76 8.88 -38.67 -8.35
C SER A 76 7.52 -38.36 -7.73
N THR A 77 6.45 -38.51 -8.51
CA THR A 77 5.08 -38.50 -7.99
C THR A 77 4.82 -39.64 -7.00
N ASN A 78 5.54 -40.74 -7.10
CA ASN A 78 5.52 -41.88 -6.19
C ASN A 78 4.11 -42.41 -5.85
N VAL A 79 3.27 -42.53 -6.89
CA VAL A 79 1.90 -43.06 -6.76
C VAL A 79 1.79 -44.46 -7.33
N SER A 80 0.86 -45.25 -6.79
CA SER A 80 0.56 -46.59 -7.32
C SER A 80 -0.33 -46.48 -8.55
N ILE A 81 0.17 -46.88 -9.71
CA ILE A 81 -0.51 -46.72 -10.99
C ILE A 81 -0.92 -48.12 -11.51
N ALA A 82 -2.17 -48.24 -11.85
CA ALA A 82 -2.74 -49.48 -12.39
C ALA A 82 -2.62 -49.58 -13.93
N SER A 83 -2.22 -48.52 -14.60
CA SER A 83 -2.13 -48.39 -16.07
C SER A 83 -0.68 -48.35 -16.52
N ASN A 84 -0.37 -49.02 -17.62
CA ASN A 84 0.95 -48.96 -18.25
C ASN A 84 1.14 -47.76 -19.20
N SER A 85 0.14 -46.92 -19.31
CA SER A 85 0.16 -45.76 -20.21
C SER A 85 -0.34 -44.53 -19.48
N THR A 86 0.59 -43.70 -19.04
CA THR A 86 0.30 -42.42 -18.36
C THR A 86 0.84 -41.23 -19.16
N MET A 87 0.26 -40.06 -18.92
CA MET A 87 0.76 -38.80 -19.43
C MET A 87 0.58 -37.69 -18.39
N ALA A 88 1.44 -36.68 -18.43
CA ALA A 88 1.27 -35.49 -17.61
C ALA A 88 0.76 -34.31 -18.44
N ILE A 89 -0.27 -33.62 -17.95
CA ILE A 89 -0.96 -32.53 -18.65
C ILE A 89 -0.95 -31.26 -17.80
N ILE A 90 -0.55 -30.12 -18.38
CA ILE A 90 -0.74 -28.81 -17.72
C ILE A 90 -2.11 -28.22 -18.06
N ARG A 91 -2.91 -27.94 -17.04
CA ARG A 91 -4.26 -27.39 -17.20
C ARG A 91 -4.28 -25.87 -17.15
N ASP A 92 -5.37 -25.26 -17.65
CA ASP A 92 -5.63 -23.82 -17.54
C ASP A 92 -5.91 -23.33 -16.11
N SER A 93 -6.09 -24.26 -15.16
CA SER A 93 -6.10 -23.98 -13.71
C SER A 93 -4.69 -23.79 -13.12
N GLY A 94 -3.62 -24.09 -13.88
CA GLY A 94 -2.23 -24.14 -13.41
C GLY A 94 -1.85 -25.49 -12.76
N SER A 95 -2.77 -26.47 -12.68
CA SER A 95 -2.47 -27.80 -12.19
C SER A 95 -1.72 -28.62 -13.24
N LEU A 96 -0.62 -29.27 -12.84
CA LEU A 96 0.01 -30.35 -13.57
C LEU A 96 -0.58 -31.67 -13.07
N GLU A 97 -1.23 -32.43 -13.96
CA GLU A 97 -1.91 -33.67 -13.63
C GLU A 97 -1.23 -34.86 -14.29
N LEU A 98 -1.02 -35.92 -13.53
CA LEU A 98 -0.63 -37.25 -14.05
C LEU A 98 -1.90 -38.05 -14.26
N THR A 99 -2.23 -38.35 -15.50
CA THR A 99 -3.49 -39.01 -15.90
C THR A 99 -3.23 -40.30 -16.70
N ASP A 100 -4.27 -41.11 -16.87
CA ASP A 100 -4.25 -42.21 -17.84
C ASP A 100 -4.28 -41.63 -19.27
N ALA A 101 -3.42 -42.11 -20.13
CA ALA A 101 -3.31 -41.62 -21.51
C ALA A 101 -4.55 -41.95 -22.36
N SER A 102 -5.30 -43.00 -22.00
CA SER A 102 -6.56 -43.38 -22.68
C SER A 102 -7.80 -42.69 -22.11
N ASN A 103 -7.73 -42.25 -20.85
CA ASN A 103 -8.84 -41.54 -20.15
C ASN A 103 -8.31 -40.45 -19.26
N SER A 104 -8.18 -39.23 -19.78
CA SER A 104 -7.65 -38.05 -19.08
C SER A 104 -8.50 -37.60 -17.86
N SER A 105 -9.69 -38.18 -17.66
CA SER A 105 -10.50 -37.95 -16.45
C SER A 105 -10.01 -38.80 -15.26
N MET A 106 -9.16 -39.78 -15.49
CA MET A 106 -8.57 -40.62 -14.45
C MET A 106 -7.25 -40.02 -13.99
N VAL A 107 -7.28 -39.25 -12.91
CA VAL A 107 -6.13 -38.56 -12.36
C VAL A 107 -5.50 -39.38 -11.25
N TYR A 108 -4.22 -39.70 -11.40
CA TYR A 108 -3.42 -40.43 -10.39
C TYR A 108 -2.73 -39.47 -9.41
N TRP A 109 -2.29 -38.32 -9.88
CA TRP A 109 -1.63 -37.30 -9.09
C TRP A 109 -1.88 -35.89 -9.71
N GLN A 110 -1.93 -34.86 -8.88
CA GLN A 110 -2.03 -33.48 -9.34
C GLN A 110 -1.22 -32.53 -8.46
N SER A 111 -0.55 -31.57 -9.10
CA SER A 111 0.33 -30.63 -8.40
C SER A 111 -0.43 -29.70 -7.45
N ILE A 112 -1.70 -29.45 -7.70
CA ILE A 112 -2.57 -28.59 -6.90
C ILE A 112 -2.79 -29.11 -5.47
N ASP A 113 -2.64 -30.43 -5.26
CA ASP A 113 -2.70 -31.08 -3.94
C ASP A 113 -1.39 -30.99 -3.15
N HIS A 114 -0.32 -30.53 -3.81
CA HIS A 114 1.03 -30.44 -3.25
C HIS A 114 1.58 -29.00 -3.37
N PRO A 115 0.93 -28.02 -2.73
CA PRO A 115 1.35 -26.63 -2.83
C PRO A 115 2.76 -26.46 -2.26
N THR A 116 3.55 -25.57 -2.87
CA THR A 116 4.85 -25.12 -2.36
C THR A 116 4.72 -23.75 -1.69
N ASN A 117 5.03 -22.67 -2.41
CA ASN A 117 4.86 -21.32 -1.92
C ASN A 117 3.59 -20.64 -2.47
N THR A 118 2.86 -21.32 -3.37
CA THR A 118 1.75 -20.75 -4.13
C THR A 118 0.46 -21.52 -3.89
N PHE A 119 -0.62 -20.78 -3.64
CA PHE A 119 -1.99 -21.26 -3.49
C PHE A 119 -2.83 -20.72 -4.65
N LEU A 120 -3.27 -21.61 -5.54
CA LEU A 120 -4.04 -21.31 -6.73
C LEU A 120 -5.54 -21.51 -6.49
N PRO A 121 -6.43 -20.90 -7.32
CA PRO A 121 -7.86 -21.20 -7.27
C PRO A 121 -8.13 -22.68 -7.42
N GLY A 122 -9.00 -23.24 -6.56
CA GLY A 122 -9.33 -24.65 -6.53
C GLY A 122 -8.35 -25.54 -5.75
N SER A 123 -7.17 -25.03 -5.37
CA SER A 123 -6.25 -25.76 -4.47
C SER A 123 -6.86 -25.93 -3.09
N LYS A 124 -6.47 -26.99 -2.40
CA LYS A 124 -6.78 -27.20 -0.99
C LYS A 124 -5.59 -26.79 -0.13
N LEU A 125 -5.85 -26.03 0.93
CA LEU A 125 -4.85 -25.73 1.96
C LEU A 125 -5.42 -26.16 3.30
N GLY A 126 -4.79 -27.13 3.99
CA GLY A 126 -5.34 -27.64 5.22
C GLY A 126 -4.74 -28.94 5.72
N LEU A 127 -5.52 -29.71 6.48
CA LEU A 127 -5.10 -30.88 7.19
C LEU A 127 -5.97 -32.09 6.82
N ASN A 128 -5.36 -33.18 6.41
CA ASN A 128 -6.00 -34.48 6.35
C ASN A 128 -5.91 -35.15 7.75
N LYS A 129 -7.03 -35.23 8.46
CA LYS A 129 -7.11 -35.71 9.84
C LYS A 129 -6.88 -37.22 9.94
N ALA A 130 -7.14 -37.95 8.85
CA ALA A 130 -6.96 -39.39 8.83
C ALA A 130 -5.48 -39.80 8.67
N THR A 131 -4.71 -39.04 7.92
CA THR A 131 -3.28 -39.34 7.66
C THR A 131 -2.33 -38.44 8.44
N GLY A 132 -2.83 -37.35 9.05
CA GLY A 132 -2.01 -36.30 9.68
C GLY A 132 -1.25 -35.40 8.68
N LEU A 133 -1.49 -35.57 7.36
CA LEU A 133 -0.81 -34.78 6.34
C LEU A 133 -1.32 -33.36 6.31
N SER A 134 -0.44 -32.39 6.55
CA SER A 134 -0.72 -30.97 6.43
C SER A 134 -0.25 -30.44 5.08
N GLN A 135 -1.18 -29.83 4.34
CA GLN A 135 -0.86 -29.02 3.17
C GLN A 135 -0.58 -27.61 3.67
N LYS A 136 0.69 -27.18 3.53
CA LYS A 136 1.16 -25.88 3.98
C LYS A 136 1.89 -25.14 2.85
N LEU A 137 1.91 -23.82 2.89
CA LEU A 137 2.75 -23.01 2.00
C LEU A 137 4.09 -22.75 2.69
N VAL A 138 5.17 -22.94 1.96
CA VAL A 138 6.54 -22.66 2.40
C VAL A 138 7.23 -21.83 1.31
N PRO A 139 7.78 -20.64 1.62
CA PRO A 139 8.47 -19.83 0.63
C PRO A 139 9.79 -20.48 0.19
N TRP A 140 10.34 -19.97 -0.88
CA TRP A 140 11.73 -20.24 -1.23
C TRP A 140 12.65 -19.64 -0.15
N LYS A 141 13.85 -20.21 -0.02
CA LYS A 141 14.88 -19.71 0.89
C LYS A 141 15.28 -18.28 0.55
N ASN A 142 15.47 -17.97 -0.74
CA ASN A 142 15.71 -16.64 -1.26
C ASN A 142 15.26 -16.54 -2.73
N SER A 143 15.46 -15.39 -3.37
CA SER A 143 15.01 -15.16 -4.75
C SER A 143 15.66 -16.08 -5.82
N ALA A 144 16.75 -16.76 -5.51
CA ALA A 144 17.50 -17.64 -6.42
C ALA A 144 17.51 -19.12 -6.00
N ASP A 145 17.21 -19.43 -4.73
CA ASP A 145 17.25 -20.79 -4.16
C ASP A 145 15.83 -21.27 -3.81
N PRO A 146 15.28 -22.23 -4.57
CA PRO A 146 13.94 -22.76 -4.34
C PRO A 146 13.85 -23.75 -3.16
N SER A 147 14.94 -24.03 -2.44
CA SER A 147 14.88 -24.83 -1.23
C SER A 147 13.96 -24.17 -0.18
N PRO A 148 13.35 -24.96 0.73
CA PRO A 148 12.43 -24.43 1.73
C PRO A 148 13.05 -23.31 2.58
N GLY A 149 12.34 -22.18 2.68
CA GLY A 149 12.67 -21.08 3.58
C GLY A 149 12.18 -21.33 5.02
N LEU A 150 12.36 -20.32 5.88
CA LEU A 150 12.08 -20.44 7.32
C LEU A 150 10.62 -20.20 7.71
N PHE A 151 9.80 -19.74 6.78
CA PHE A 151 8.41 -19.40 7.06
C PHE A 151 7.46 -20.49 6.57
N SER A 152 6.29 -20.64 7.22
CA SER A 152 5.22 -21.51 6.74
C SER A 152 3.86 -20.90 7.05
N LEU A 153 2.90 -21.08 6.11
CA LEU A 153 1.48 -20.82 6.36
C LEU A 153 0.76 -22.16 6.45
N GLU A 154 0.15 -22.45 7.57
CA GLU A 154 -0.52 -23.73 7.80
C GLU A 154 -1.78 -23.60 8.67
N LEU A 155 -2.72 -24.54 8.52
CA LEU A 155 -3.89 -24.64 9.37
C LEU A 155 -3.46 -25.13 10.75
N ASP A 156 -4.09 -24.61 11.81
CA ASP A 156 -3.82 -25.04 13.18
C ASP A 156 -4.03 -26.56 13.36
N PRO A 157 -2.98 -27.33 13.66
CA PRO A 157 -3.09 -28.78 13.86
C PRO A 157 -3.92 -29.16 15.09
N ASN A 158 -4.14 -28.23 16.02
CA ASN A 158 -4.93 -28.48 17.22
C ASN A 158 -6.45 -28.34 17.01
N GLY A 159 -6.86 -28.07 15.74
CA GLY A 159 -8.27 -28.11 15.35
C GLY A 159 -9.03 -26.80 15.48
N SER A 160 -8.38 -25.66 15.86
CA SER A 160 -8.98 -24.35 15.64
C SER A 160 -9.04 -24.12 14.12
N THR A 161 -10.14 -23.50 13.66
CA THR A 161 -10.37 -23.28 12.22
C THR A 161 -9.65 -22.03 11.74
N GLN A 162 -8.37 -21.85 12.08
CA GLN A 162 -7.56 -20.68 11.73
C GLN A 162 -6.20 -21.05 11.15
N TYR A 163 -5.62 -20.15 10.36
CA TYR A 163 -4.28 -20.28 9.84
C TYR A 163 -3.28 -19.48 10.66
N PHE A 164 -2.06 -20.03 10.75
CA PHE A 164 -0.90 -19.34 11.32
C PHE A 164 0.17 -19.15 10.27
N ILE A 165 0.86 -18.01 10.30
CA ILE A 165 2.17 -17.92 9.71
C ILE A 165 3.19 -18.17 10.82
N ARG A 166 4.10 -19.12 10.58
CA ARG A 166 5.10 -19.58 11.54
C ARG A 166 6.50 -19.26 11.06
N TRP A 167 7.36 -18.95 12.00
CA TRP A 167 8.80 -18.89 11.78
C TRP A 167 9.45 -20.13 12.35
N ASN A 168 10.30 -20.77 11.54
CA ASN A 168 11.06 -22.00 11.89
C ASN A 168 10.19 -23.08 12.55
N GLU A 169 8.97 -23.29 12.03
CA GLU A 169 7.95 -24.26 12.46
C GLU A 169 7.53 -24.16 13.94
N SER A 170 7.99 -23.14 14.69
CA SER A 170 7.82 -23.03 16.14
C SER A 170 7.09 -21.78 16.61
N ILE A 171 7.34 -20.60 16.02
CA ILE A 171 6.81 -19.34 16.51
C ILE A 171 5.70 -18.82 15.60
N ASN A 172 4.48 -18.76 16.11
CA ASN A 172 3.35 -18.14 15.42
C ASN A 172 3.46 -16.61 15.56
N TYR A 173 3.62 -15.88 14.46
CA TYR A 173 3.69 -14.41 14.50
C TYR A 173 2.50 -13.73 13.84
N TRP A 174 1.67 -14.49 13.11
CA TRP A 174 0.43 -13.99 12.53
C TRP A 174 -0.65 -15.08 12.55
N THR A 175 -1.94 -14.65 12.61
CA THR A 175 -3.10 -15.55 12.51
C THR A 175 -4.21 -14.93 11.68
N SER A 176 -4.93 -15.78 10.93
CA SER A 176 -6.14 -15.40 10.22
C SER A 176 -7.35 -15.16 11.15
N GLY A 177 -7.25 -15.56 12.40
CA GLY A 177 -8.41 -15.80 13.27
C GLY A 177 -9.27 -16.97 12.80
N PRO A 178 -10.20 -17.47 13.64
CA PRO A 178 -11.05 -18.60 13.31
C PRO A 178 -12.05 -18.27 12.19
N TRP A 179 -12.46 -19.29 11.45
CA TRP A 179 -13.52 -19.18 10.44
C TRP A 179 -14.88 -18.99 11.11
N ASP A 180 -15.62 -17.95 10.72
CA ASP A 180 -16.92 -17.58 11.29
C ASP A 180 -18.14 -18.10 10.48
N GLY A 181 -17.90 -18.89 9.46
CA GLY A 181 -18.89 -19.38 8.52
C GLY A 181 -18.87 -18.67 7.16
N ASN A 182 -18.27 -17.49 7.08
CA ASN A 182 -18.19 -16.68 5.87
C ASN A 182 -16.78 -16.18 5.57
N ARG A 183 -15.97 -15.96 6.61
CA ARG A 183 -14.59 -15.46 6.49
C ARG A 183 -13.75 -15.85 7.69
N PHE A 184 -12.44 -15.62 7.60
CA PHE A 184 -11.59 -15.63 8.79
C PHE A 184 -11.75 -14.31 9.57
N SER A 185 -11.93 -14.41 10.89
CA SER A 185 -12.36 -13.27 11.74
C SER A 185 -11.40 -12.07 11.73
N LEU A 186 -10.09 -12.30 11.51
CA LEU A 186 -9.08 -11.26 11.41
C LEU A 186 -8.75 -10.86 9.97
N MET A 187 -9.53 -11.35 9.00
CA MET A 187 -9.40 -11.02 7.56
C MET A 187 -10.71 -10.39 7.04
N PRO A 188 -11.09 -9.19 7.49
CA PRO A 188 -12.34 -8.55 7.08
C PRO A 188 -12.39 -8.26 5.56
N GLU A 189 -11.25 -8.17 4.89
CA GLU A 189 -11.14 -7.96 3.45
C GLU A 189 -11.71 -9.13 2.63
N MET A 190 -11.77 -10.36 3.19
CA MET A 190 -12.36 -11.53 2.51
C MET A 190 -13.87 -11.40 2.24
N THR A 191 -14.55 -10.48 2.92
CA THR A 191 -15.99 -10.23 2.67
C THR A 191 -16.26 -9.48 1.37
N ALA A 192 -15.23 -8.96 0.70
CA ALA A 192 -15.36 -8.37 -0.63
C ALA A 192 -15.60 -9.46 -1.70
N GLY A 193 -16.67 -10.21 -1.57
CA GLY A 193 -17.05 -11.38 -2.37
C GLY A 193 -17.40 -11.13 -3.85
N TYR A 194 -16.84 -10.08 -4.47
CA TYR A 194 -17.06 -9.80 -5.90
C TYR A 194 -15.99 -10.42 -6.82
N ILE A 195 -14.80 -10.69 -6.32
CA ILE A 195 -13.72 -11.34 -7.10
C ILE A 195 -13.58 -12.81 -6.71
N TYR A 196 -13.62 -13.09 -5.40
CA TYR A 196 -13.33 -14.40 -4.83
C TYR A 196 -14.52 -14.96 -4.07
N ASP A 197 -14.61 -16.29 -4.10
CA ASP A 197 -15.46 -17.08 -3.22
C ASP A 197 -14.59 -18.00 -2.40
N PHE A 198 -14.50 -17.75 -1.07
CA PHE A 198 -13.73 -18.55 -0.13
C PHE A 198 -14.65 -19.54 0.57
N GLN A 199 -14.21 -20.78 0.69
CA GLN A 199 -14.92 -21.85 1.35
C GLN A 199 -13.99 -22.53 2.36
N PHE A 200 -14.58 -22.96 3.47
CA PHE A 200 -13.89 -23.74 4.49
C PHE A 200 -14.67 -25.04 4.77
N VAL A 201 -14.02 -26.17 4.58
CA VAL A 201 -14.56 -27.50 4.86
C VAL A 201 -13.95 -28.03 6.13
N ASN A 202 -14.79 -28.46 7.09
CA ASN A 202 -14.35 -29.09 8.32
C ASN A 202 -15.24 -30.29 8.63
N ASN A 203 -14.71 -31.48 8.44
CA ASN A 203 -15.40 -32.75 8.71
C ASN A 203 -14.51 -33.74 9.47
N ALA A 204 -14.96 -34.96 9.67
CA ALA A 204 -14.21 -35.97 10.43
C ALA A 204 -12.90 -36.42 9.77
N LYS A 205 -12.78 -36.28 8.43
CA LYS A 205 -11.63 -36.75 7.65
C LYS A 205 -10.64 -35.65 7.33
N GLU A 206 -11.11 -34.41 7.09
CA GLU A 206 -10.30 -33.31 6.59
C GLU A 206 -10.79 -31.96 7.07
N SER A 207 -9.87 -30.99 7.14
CA SER A 207 -10.15 -29.58 7.44
C SER A 207 -9.28 -28.75 6.49
N TYR A 208 -9.89 -27.97 5.59
CA TYR A 208 -9.16 -27.18 4.60
C TYR A 208 -9.98 -25.99 4.11
N SER A 209 -9.30 -24.97 3.61
CA SER A 209 -9.92 -23.93 2.78
C SER A 209 -9.54 -24.09 1.31
N TYR A 210 -10.42 -23.59 0.47
CA TYR A 210 -10.15 -23.36 -0.95
C TYR A 210 -10.82 -22.08 -1.39
N TYR A 211 -10.41 -21.52 -2.53
CA TYR A 211 -11.09 -20.38 -3.11
C TYR A 211 -11.26 -20.56 -4.61
N SER A 212 -12.28 -19.90 -5.15
CA SER A 212 -12.52 -19.78 -6.57
C SER A 212 -12.57 -18.31 -6.97
N VAL A 213 -12.32 -18.04 -8.25
CA VAL A 213 -12.43 -16.72 -8.86
C VAL A 213 -13.75 -16.67 -9.61
N LYS A 214 -14.57 -15.63 -9.36
CA LYS A 214 -15.90 -15.51 -9.98
C LYS A 214 -15.87 -15.20 -11.48
N ASN A 215 -14.75 -14.67 -11.97
CA ASN A 215 -14.56 -14.38 -13.38
C ASN A 215 -13.30 -15.11 -13.88
N ASP A 216 -13.50 -16.07 -14.79
CA ASP A 216 -12.44 -16.91 -15.36
C ASP A 216 -11.36 -16.14 -16.14
N SER A 217 -11.62 -14.87 -16.49
CA SER A 217 -10.61 -13.99 -17.09
C SER A 217 -9.60 -13.45 -16.08
N ILE A 218 -9.87 -13.52 -14.77
CA ILE A 218 -8.96 -13.04 -13.73
C ILE A 218 -8.01 -14.16 -13.33
N LEU A 219 -6.72 -13.97 -13.59
CA LEU A 219 -5.67 -14.86 -13.10
C LEU A 219 -5.18 -14.34 -11.73
N SER A 220 -5.29 -15.17 -10.70
CA SER A 220 -4.94 -14.79 -9.33
C SER A 220 -4.19 -15.91 -8.62
N ARG A 221 -3.34 -15.55 -7.67
CA ARG A 221 -2.67 -16.47 -6.76
C ARG A 221 -2.40 -15.83 -5.41
N PHE A 222 -2.37 -16.64 -4.37
CA PHE A 222 -1.71 -16.29 -3.11
C PHE A 222 -0.32 -16.89 -3.09
N ILE A 223 0.64 -16.18 -2.54
CA ILE A 223 1.99 -16.69 -2.30
C ILE A 223 2.41 -16.37 -0.88
N ILE A 224 3.20 -17.23 -0.25
CA ILE A 224 4.06 -16.82 0.84
C ILE A 224 5.42 -16.49 0.23
N ASP A 225 5.91 -15.28 0.44
CA ASP A 225 7.17 -14.86 -0.17
C ASP A 225 8.37 -15.08 0.75
N VAL A 226 9.58 -14.86 0.23
CA VAL A 226 10.84 -15.06 0.96
C VAL A 226 10.96 -14.18 2.22
N THR A 227 10.17 -13.12 2.33
CA THR A 227 10.13 -12.24 3.51
C THR A 227 9.12 -12.69 4.56
N GLY A 228 8.39 -13.79 4.34
CA GLY A 228 7.43 -14.34 5.30
C GLY A 228 6.05 -13.67 5.28
N GLU A 229 5.74 -12.88 4.27
CA GLU A 229 4.42 -12.30 4.08
C GLU A 229 3.56 -13.17 3.16
N ILE A 230 2.30 -13.36 3.51
CA ILE A 230 1.32 -13.86 2.55
C ILE A 230 0.84 -12.72 1.67
N LYS A 231 0.92 -12.89 0.36
CA LYS A 231 0.54 -11.90 -0.66
C LYS A 231 -0.47 -12.47 -1.62
N GLN A 232 -1.51 -11.70 -1.89
CA GLN A 232 -2.45 -11.97 -2.98
C GLN A 232 -2.05 -11.16 -4.19
N LEU A 233 -1.86 -11.84 -5.31
CA LEU A 233 -1.41 -11.25 -6.57
C LEU A 233 -2.46 -11.50 -7.65
N ILE A 234 -2.67 -10.50 -8.50
CA ILE A 234 -3.51 -10.56 -9.69
C ILE A 234 -2.63 -10.32 -10.92
N TRP A 235 -2.76 -11.16 -11.93
CA TRP A 235 -2.06 -11.00 -13.20
C TRP A 235 -2.76 -9.97 -14.08
N LEU A 236 -1.99 -9.08 -14.66
CA LEU A 236 -2.45 -8.07 -15.61
C LEU A 236 -1.95 -8.41 -17.01
N ASP A 237 -2.85 -8.79 -17.90
CA ASP A 237 -2.50 -9.22 -19.27
C ASP A 237 -1.84 -8.12 -20.09
N TYR A 238 -2.23 -6.86 -19.90
CA TYR A 238 -1.70 -5.72 -20.66
C TYR A 238 -0.27 -5.34 -20.28
N SER A 239 0.09 -5.40 -18.99
CA SER A 239 1.46 -5.12 -18.50
C SER A 239 2.32 -6.38 -18.38
N ARG A 240 1.70 -7.58 -18.46
CA ARG A 240 2.33 -8.89 -18.21
C ARG A 240 3.05 -8.94 -16.86
N GLU A 241 2.41 -8.41 -15.82
CA GLU A 241 2.96 -8.32 -14.46
C GLU A 241 1.95 -8.83 -13.42
N TRP A 242 2.51 -9.35 -12.31
CA TRP A 242 1.74 -9.65 -11.10
C TRP A 242 1.64 -8.40 -10.23
N VAL A 243 0.43 -7.94 -9.95
CA VAL A 243 0.18 -6.79 -9.08
C VAL A 243 -0.27 -7.26 -7.70
N LEU A 244 0.32 -6.66 -6.66
CA LEU A 244 -0.05 -6.91 -5.28
C LEU A 244 -1.42 -6.30 -4.98
N PHE A 245 -2.38 -7.17 -4.67
CA PHE A 245 -3.72 -6.76 -4.27
C PHE A 245 -3.85 -6.63 -2.74
N TRP A 246 -3.24 -7.57 -2.00
CA TRP A 246 -3.34 -7.65 -0.55
C TRP A 246 -2.14 -8.37 0.04
N SER A 247 -1.71 -8.00 1.27
CA SER A 247 -0.65 -8.69 2.01
C SER A 247 -0.89 -8.68 3.53
N GLN A 248 -0.38 -9.73 4.18
CA GLN A 248 -0.32 -9.84 5.64
C GLN A 248 1.00 -10.52 6.06
N PRO A 249 1.61 -10.11 7.18
CA PRO A 249 1.32 -8.93 7.99
C PRO A 249 1.32 -7.64 7.16
N ARG A 250 0.66 -6.56 7.63
CA ARG A 250 0.53 -5.30 6.85
C ARG A 250 1.85 -4.56 6.67
N THR A 251 2.77 -4.74 7.59
CA THR A 251 4.10 -4.13 7.53
C THR A 251 5.18 -5.20 7.60
N HIS A 252 6.23 -5.05 6.82
CA HIS A 252 7.36 -6.00 6.82
C HIS A 252 7.97 -6.20 8.22
N CYS A 253 7.99 -5.15 9.06
CA CYS A 253 8.56 -5.21 10.40
C CYS A 253 7.68 -5.95 11.43
N GLU A 254 6.47 -6.37 11.06
CA GLU A 254 5.64 -7.27 11.87
C GLU A 254 6.00 -8.74 11.66
N VAL A 255 6.77 -9.06 10.61
CA VAL A 255 7.27 -10.43 10.38
C VAL A 255 8.34 -10.75 11.40
N TYR A 256 8.15 -11.87 12.12
CA TYR A 256 9.08 -12.32 13.15
C TYR A 256 10.45 -12.66 12.59
N ALA A 257 11.51 -12.14 13.21
CA ALA A 257 12.90 -12.37 12.86
C ALA A 257 13.26 -12.09 11.38
N LEU A 258 12.50 -11.23 10.69
CA LEU A 258 12.73 -10.87 9.28
C LEU A 258 14.19 -10.48 9.02
N CYS A 259 14.75 -9.62 9.86
CA CYS A 259 16.10 -9.08 9.70
C CYS A 259 17.19 -9.92 10.39
N GLY A 260 16.83 -11.00 11.09
CA GLY A 260 17.77 -11.81 11.85
C GLY A 260 18.34 -11.12 13.08
N ALA A 261 19.39 -11.71 13.66
CA ALA A 261 20.03 -11.23 14.87
C ALA A 261 20.87 -9.97 14.63
N TYR A 262 20.93 -9.06 15.61
CA TYR A 262 21.74 -7.83 15.61
C TYR A 262 21.49 -6.89 14.43
N SER A 263 20.28 -6.92 13.94
CA SER A 263 19.79 -6.04 12.89
C SER A 263 18.52 -5.33 13.35
N SER A 264 18.20 -4.22 12.71
CA SER A 264 16.99 -3.46 12.93
C SER A 264 16.12 -3.46 11.69
N CYS A 265 14.80 -3.53 11.87
CA CYS A 265 13.84 -3.33 10.81
C CYS A 265 13.41 -1.85 10.76
N ASN A 266 13.40 -1.27 9.55
CA ASN A 266 12.86 0.06 9.31
C ASN A 266 11.82 -0.01 8.20
N GLY A 267 10.54 0.13 8.56
CA GLY A 267 9.42 0.02 7.63
C GLY A 267 9.35 1.14 6.59
N THR A 268 10.16 2.19 6.72
CA THR A 268 10.08 3.40 5.89
C THR A 268 11.24 3.55 4.89
N VAL A 269 12.31 2.76 5.01
CA VAL A 269 13.52 2.85 4.18
C VAL A 269 13.77 1.52 3.47
N LEU A 270 14.32 1.55 2.26
CA LEU A 270 14.82 0.37 1.55
C LEU A 270 16.36 0.38 1.55
N PRO A 271 17.01 -0.75 1.83
CA PRO A 271 16.44 -2.00 2.30
C PRO A 271 15.82 -1.85 3.70
N HIS A 272 14.77 -2.65 4.00
CA HIS A 272 14.08 -2.59 5.29
C HIS A 272 14.94 -3.06 6.46
N CYS A 273 15.90 -3.94 6.20
CA CYS A 273 16.81 -4.48 7.19
C CYS A 273 18.18 -3.77 7.16
N ASN A 274 18.68 -3.40 8.32
CA ASN A 274 20.00 -2.79 8.47
C ASN A 274 20.72 -3.37 9.70
N CYS A 275 22.04 -3.55 9.61
CA CYS A 275 22.82 -3.90 10.80
C CYS A 275 22.84 -2.73 11.78
N ILE A 276 22.65 -3.02 13.07
CA ILE A 276 22.77 -2.00 14.11
C ILE A 276 24.25 -1.56 14.23
N LYS A 277 24.46 -0.39 14.82
CA LYS A 277 25.81 0.21 14.95
C LYS A 277 26.79 -0.76 15.61
N GLY A 278 28.01 -0.88 15.06
CA GLY A 278 29.05 -1.81 15.51
C GLY A 278 28.89 -3.24 15.01
N PHE A 279 27.97 -3.47 14.08
CA PHE A 279 27.73 -4.77 13.45
C PHE A 279 27.74 -4.65 11.92
N SER A 280 28.04 -5.74 11.24
CA SER A 280 28.03 -5.89 9.78
C SER A 280 27.32 -7.17 9.36
N GLN A 281 26.85 -7.22 8.15
CA GLN A 281 26.16 -8.41 7.62
C GLN A 281 27.03 -9.66 7.78
N LYS A 282 26.40 -10.76 8.20
CA LYS A 282 27.10 -12.03 8.40
C LYS A 282 27.52 -12.63 7.08
N VAL A 283 26.64 -12.59 6.07
CA VAL A 283 26.85 -13.04 4.70
C VAL A 283 26.21 -12.01 3.74
N GLN A 284 27.04 -11.25 3.01
CA GLN A 284 26.55 -10.21 2.10
C GLN A 284 25.73 -10.78 0.95
N SER A 285 26.15 -11.90 0.37
CA SER A 285 25.46 -12.53 -0.76
C SER A 285 24.01 -12.93 -0.46
N ASP A 286 23.71 -13.29 0.79
CA ASP A 286 22.35 -13.66 1.19
C ASP A 286 21.49 -12.39 1.28
N TRP A 287 22.03 -11.30 1.80
CA TRP A 287 21.36 -10.00 1.88
C TRP A 287 21.05 -9.43 0.49
N ASP A 288 21.95 -9.64 -0.49
CA ASP A 288 21.74 -9.22 -1.88
C ASP A 288 20.57 -10.00 -2.54
N LEU A 289 20.29 -11.22 -2.06
CA LEU A 289 19.17 -12.07 -2.46
C LEU A 289 17.92 -11.91 -1.57
N GLN A 290 17.89 -10.88 -0.69
CA GLN A 290 16.81 -10.59 0.25
C GLN A 290 16.61 -11.66 1.36
N ASP A 291 17.60 -12.51 1.59
CA ASP A 291 17.65 -13.40 2.74
C ASP A 291 18.41 -12.71 3.88
N TYR A 292 17.67 -12.07 4.78
CA TYR A 292 18.22 -11.37 5.95
C TYR A 292 18.31 -12.27 7.19
N SER A 293 17.87 -13.50 7.10
CA SER A 293 17.74 -14.46 8.24
C SER A 293 19.04 -14.71 8.98
N GLY A 294 20.18 -14.65 8.26
CA GLY A 294 21.51 -14.76 8.85
C GLY A 294 21.88 -13.63 9.82
N GLY A 295 21.23 -12.47 9.69
CA GLY A 295 21.47 -11.30 10.52
C GLY A 295 22.87 -10.71 10.39
N CYS A 296 23.32 -10.08 11.48
CA CYS A 296 24.57 -9.35 11.53
C CYS A 296 25.52 -9.97 12.58
N LYS A 297 26.81 -9.71 12.40
CA LYS A 297 27.88 -10.10 13.33
C LYS A 297 28.55 -8.87 13.92
N ARG A 298 29.01 -8.97 15.14
CA ARG A 298 29.75 -7.91 15.82
C ARG A 298 31.09 -7.66 15.12
N ASN A 299 31.44 -6.40 14.87
CA ASN A 299 32.70 -6.03 14.22
C ASN A 299 33.88 -6.14 15.18
N THR A 300 33.73 -5.63 16.40
CA THR A 300 34.77 -5.62 17.42
C THR A 300 34.29 -6.40 18.66
N PRO A 301 35.04 -7.42 19.14
CA PRO A 301 34.69 -8.18 20.34
C PRO A 301 34.58 -7.28 21.57
N LEU A 302 33.74 -7.65 22.54
CA LEU A 302 33.67 -6.98 23.84
C LEU A 302 34.96 -7.25 24.65
N GLN A 303 35.31 -6.33 25.54
CA GLN A 303 36.52 -6.45 26.36
C GLN A 303 36.57 -7.73 27.19
N CYS A 304 35.44 -8.16 27.76
CA CYS A 304 35.36 -9.40 28.54
C CYS A 304 35.51 -10.69 27.70
N GLN A 305 35.43 -10.60 26.37
CA GLN A 305 35.63 -11.75 25.44
C GLN A 305 37.08 -11.85 24.96
N THR A 306 37.88 -10.83 25.20
CA THR A 306 39.31 -10.79 24.87
C THR A 306 40.13 -11.12 26.12
N ASN A 307 41.00 -12.15 26.09
CA ASN A 307 41.90 -12.52 27.22
C ASN A 307 42.95 -11.46 27.50
N LEU A 308 42.75 -10.22 27.12
CA LEU A 308 43.68 -9.10 27.34
C LEU A 308 43.45 -8.50 28.75
N THR A 309 44.14 -9.02 29.73
CA THR A 309 44.22 -8.52 31.11
C THR A 309 45.07 -7.23 31.24
N SER A 310 45.21 -6.42 30.20
CA SER A 310 45.96 -5.17 30.31
C SER A 310 45.07 -4.11 31.00
N ALA A 311 45.57 -3.57 32.13
CA ALA A 311 44.92 -2.58 32.98
C ALA A 311 44.60 -1.23 32.29
N HIS A 312 44.84 -1.11 30.98
CA HIS A 312 44.65 0.12 30.20
C HIS A 312 43.72 -0.06 28.98
N ALA A 313 43.02 -1.21 28.82
CA ALA A 313 42.06 -1.35 27.74
C ALA A 313 40.81 -0.49 28.02
N PRO A 314 40.35 0.32 27.07
CA PRO A 314 39.15 1.14 27.27
C PRO A 314 37.92 0.24 27.48
N SER A 315 37.19 0.48 28.56
CA SER A 315 35.99 -0.31 28.90
C SER A 315 34.89 -0.20 27.85
N ASP A 316 34.06 -1.28 27.68
CA ASP A 316 32.91 -1.23 26.85
C ASP A 316 31.98 -0.05 27.18
N LYS A 317 31.32 0.52 26.16
CA LYS A 317 30.43 1.68 26.30
C LYS A 317 29.05 1.32 25.73
N PHE A 318 28.05 2.13 26.06
CA PHE A 318 26.71 1.95 25.55
C PHE A 318 26.35 2.99 24.48
N HIS A 319 25.79 2.53 23.39
CA HIS A 319 25.18 3.37 22.35
C HIS A 319 23.68 3.46 22.62
N VAL A 320 23.15 4.67 22.66
CA VAL A 320 21.74 4.94 22.91
C VAL A 320 20.98 4.84 21.57
N MET A 321 19.92 4.02 21.54
CA MET A 321 18.99 3.90 20.44
C MET A 321 17.61 4.32 20.98
N GLU A 322 17.11 5.45 20.52
CA GLU A 322 15.82 6.01 20.93
C GLU A 322 14.71 5.62 19.95
N ASP A 323 13.45 5.69 20.40
CA ASP A 323 12.27 5.41 19.58
C ASP A 323 12.31 4.03 18.88
N VAL A 324 12.76 3.00 19.60
CA VAL A 324 12.82 1.63 19.08
C VAL A 324 11.78 0.73 19.73
N ARG A 325 11.22 -0.21 18.94
CA ARG A 325 10.60 -1.41 19.53
C ARG A 325 11.72 -2.25 20.09
N LEU A 326 11.65 -2.54 21.39
CA LEU A 326 12.67 -3.32 22.09
C LEU A 326 12.69 -4.77 21.53
N PRO A 327 13.90 -5.39 21.50
CA PRO A 327 14.02 -6.77 21.07
C PRO A 327 13.20 -7.73 21.97
N ASP A 328 12.85 -8.88 21.42
CA ASP A 328 12.20 -9.95 22.20
C ASP A 328 13.18 -10.60 23.18
N ASN A 329 12.67 -11.44 24.09
CA ASN A 329 13.44 -12.24 25.06
C ASN A 329 14.26 -11.44 26.08
N SER A 330 13.76 -10.28 26.51
CA SER A 330 14.33 -9.53 27.62
C SER A 330 14.21 -10.31 28.94
N GLN A 331 15.19 -10.14 29.84
CA GLN A 331 15.17 -10.65 31.19
C GLN A 331 15.08 -9.48 32.17
N GLY A 332 14.14 -9.57 33.12
CA GLY A 332 14.03 -8.58 34.19
C GLY A 332 15.21 -8.69 35.16
N ALA A 333 15.81 -7.56 35.53
CA ALA A 333 16.88 -7.48 36.51
C ALA A 333 16.51 -6.49 37.63
N VAL A 334 17.03 -6.71 38.82
CA VAL A 334 16.80 -5.82 39.97
C VAL A 334 17.76 -4.63 39.86
N ALA A 335 17.21 -3.45 39.64
CA ALA A 335 17.93 -2.18 39.64
C ALA A 335 16.94 -1.04 39.93
N THR A 336 17.33 -0.05 40.72
CA THR A 336 16.52 1.11 41.10
C THR A 336 16.74 2.32 40.21
N SER A 337 17.75 2.26 39.34
CA SER A 337 18.14 3.33 38.42
C SER A 337 18.74 2.78 37.13
N SER A 338 18.75 3.62 36.07
CA SER A 338 19.41 3.29 34.81
C SER A 338 20.91 3.00 34.97
N GLN A 339 21.59 3.68 35.92
CA GLN A 339 23.00 3.46 36.21
C GLN A 339 23.25 2.09 36.83
N GLU A 340 22.40 1.67 37.79
CA GLU A 340 22.46 0.32 38.34
C GLU A 340 22.18 -0.75 37.27
N CYS A 341 21.20 -0.55 36.41
CA CYS A 341 20.89 -1.44 35.30
C CYS A 341 22.08 -1.57 34.33
N GLN A 342 22.77 -0.47 34.06
CA GLN A 342 24.03 -0.47 33.29
C GLN A 342 25.09 -1.34 33.94
N VAL A 343 25.31 -1.22 35.25
CA VAL A 343 26.28 -2.01 36.00
C VAL A 343 25.93 -3.50 35.97
N VAL A 344 24.64 -3.85 36.12
CA VAL A 344 24.20 -5.23 36.00
C VAL A 344 24.58 -5.81 34.63
N CYS A 345 24.36 -5.06 33.54
CA CYS A 345 24.74 -5.50 32.20
C CYS A 345 26.26 -5.59 32.00
N LEU A 346 27.02 -4.67 32.53
CA LEU A 346 28.50 -4.69 32.42
C LEU A 346 29.14 -5.88 33.16
N ASN A 347 28.59 -6.28 34.29
CA ASN A 347 29.05 -7.41 35.08
C ASN A 347 28.82 -8.78 34.42
N SER A 348 27.92 -8.84 33.43
CA SER A 348 27.68 -10.05 32.66
C SER A 348 28.26 -9.94 31.26
N CYS A 349 29.22 -10.84 30.93
CA CYS A 349 29.84 -10.84 29.58
C CYS A 349 28.87 -11.23 28.46
N SER A 350 27.82 -11.97 28.75
CA SER A 350 26.77 -12.32 27.81
C SER A 350 25.77 -11.18 27.58
N CYS A 351 25.76 -10.14 28.41
CA CYS A 351 24.83 -9.02 28.24
C CYS A 351 25.23 -8.17 27.03
N THR A 352 24.29 -8.02 26.09
CA THR A 352 24.49 -7.30 24.81
C THR A 352 23.78 -5.96 24.78
N ALA A 353 22.72 -5.78 25.56
CA ALA A 353 21.97 -4.53 25.67
C ALA A 353 21.17 -4.48 26.98
N TYR A 354 20.76 -3.27 27.37
CA TYR A 354 19.79 -3.08 28.44
C TYR A 354 18.82 -1.94 28.10
N ALA A 355 17.66 -1.95 28.77
CA ALA A 355 16.71 -0.84 28.80
C ALA A 355 16.24 -0.62 30.22
N TYR A 356 15.96 0.63 30.56
CA TYR A 356 15.40 1.00 31.86
C TYR A 356 14.22 1.94 31.67
N ASN A 357 13.07 1.58 32.22
CA ASN A 357 11.85 2.38 32.15
C ASN A 357 11.08 2.34 33.48
N TYR A 358 9.87 2.86 33.52
CA TYR A 358 9.00 2.89 34.73
C TYR A 358 8.64 1.49 35.26
N THR A 359 8.78 0.44 34.48
CA THR A 359 8.53 -0.96 34.89
C THR A 359 9.78 -1.65 35.42
N GLY A 360 10.97 -1.08 35.28
CA GLY A 360 12.23 -1.58 35.79
C GLY A 360 13.36 -1.72 34.79
N CYS A 361 14.33 -2.57 35.16
CA CYS A 361 15.52 -2.89 34.38
C CYS A 361 15.29 -4.16 33.55
N PHE A 362 15.59 -4.08 32.25
CA PHE A 362 15.56 -5.20 31.31
C PHE A 362 16.92 -5.38 30.68
N VAL A 363 17.41 -6.60 30.64
CA VAL A 363 18.70 -6.96 30.04
C VAL A 363 18.50 -8.03 28.97
N TRP A 364 19.33 -8.00 27.93
CA TRP A 364 19.37 -8.99 26.86
C TRP A 364 20.70 -9.73 26.88
N HIS A 365 20.62 -11.06 26.88
CA HIS A 365 21.77 -11.94 26.80
C HIS A 365 21.77 -12.66 25.46
N GLY A 366 22.84 -12.48 24.65
CA GLY A 366 22.92 -13.08 23.31
C GLY A 366 22.26 -12.23 22.24
N ASP A 367 21.53 -12.88 21.33
CA ASP A 367 21.01 -12.28 20.11
C ASP A 367 19.89 -11.26 20.37
N LEU A 368 19.92 -10.13 19.68
CA LEU A 368 18.86 -9.13 19.65
C LEU A 368 18.02 -9.36 18.39
N ILE A 369 16.77 -9.80 18.57
CA ILE A 369 15.84 -10.16 17.48
C ILE A 369 14.61 -9.26 17.55
N ASN A 370 13.99 -8.94 16.39
CA ASN A 370 12.79 -8.12 16.27
C ASN A 370 12.95 -6.66 16.72
N LEU A 371 14.16 -6.13 16.68
CA LEU A 371 14.41 -4.71 16.88
C LEU A 371 13.84 -3.91 15.70
N GLN A 372 13.02 -2.90 16.00
CA GLN A 372 12.49 -2.01 14.98
C GLN A 372 12.82 -0.56 15.31
N GLU A 373 13.41 0.16 14.36
CA GLU A 373 13.68 1.59 14.46
C GLU A 373 12.45 2.45 14.16
N GLN A 374 12.44 3.68 14.69
CA GLN A 374 11.37 4.67 14.52
C GLN A 374 10.00 4.14 14.93
N TYR A 375 9.97 3.30 15.97
CA TYR A 375 8.75 2.70 16.49
C TYR A 375 8.07 3.61 17.51
N ARG A 376 6.83 4.03 17.21
CA ARG A 376 6.01 4.91 18.07
C ARG A 376 4.78 4.20 18.68
N GLY A 377 4.78 2.87 18.66
CA GLY A 377 3.70 2.07 19.23
C GLY A 377 3.87 1.78 20.72
N ILE A 378 2.88 1.09 21.30
CA ILE A 378 2.93 0.59 22.69
C ILE A 378 4.10 -0.40 22.79
N GLY A 379 4.98 -0.21 23.80
CA GLY A 379 6.17 -1.03 23.99
C GLY A 379 7.43 -0.48 23.35
N GLY A 380 7.39 0.72 22.73
CA GLY A 380 8.57 1.45 22.29
C GLY A 380 9.38 2.01 23.48
N GLY A 381 10.68 2.18 23.28
CA GLY A 381 11.56 2.67 24.34
C GLY A 381 12.95 3.03 23.86
N THR A 382 13.85 3.23 24.82
CA THR A 382 15.26 3.47 24.60
C THR A 382 16.06 2.20 24.92
N LEU A 383 16.79 1.68 23.91
CA LEU A 383 17.70 0.56 24.06
C LEU A 383 19.14 1.08 24.19
N LEU A 384 19.88 0.59 25.17
CA LEU A 384 21.29 0.90 25.34
C LEU A 384 22.13 -0.32 24.92
N LEU A 385 22.70 -0.23 23.72
CA LEU A 385 23.45 -1.28 23.06
C LEU A 385 24.91 -1.28 23.53
N ARG A 386 25.42 -2.40 24.04
CA ARG A 386 26.82 -2.55 24.50
C ARG A 386 27.74 -2.73 23.31
N LEU A 387 28.74 -1.85 23.19
CA LEU A 387 29.73 -1.84 22.15
C LEU A 387 31.16 -1.70 22.75
N ALA A 388 32.12 -2.22 22.00
CA ALA A 388 33.54 -1.92 22.31
C ALA A 388 33.79 -0.39 22.21
N ALA A 389 34.60 0.16 23.09
CA ALA A 389 34.85 1.61 23.13
C ALA A 389 35.39 2.19 21.80
N SER A 390 36.08 1.38 21.00
CA SER A 390 36.60 1.75 19.67
C SER A 390 35.52 2.04 18.64
N GLU A 391 34.29 1.45 18.80
CA GLU A 391 33.15 1.65 17.90
C GLU A 391 32.45 3.00 18.13
N LEU A 392 32.74 3.69 19.23
CA LEU A 392 32.10 4.95 19.56
C LEU A 392 33.11 6.10 19.42
N PRO A 393 32.81 7.16 18.67
CA PRO A 393 33.69 8.30 18.50
C PRO A 393 33.95 8.97 19.82
N ASP A 394 35.24 9.28 20.09
CA ASP A 394 35.67 9.97 21.29
C ASP A 394 35.13 11.41 21.28
N GLN A 395 34.15 11.70 22.13
CA GLN A 395 33.54 13.03 22.23
C GLN A 395 34.53 14.12 22.65
N GLN A 396 35.61 13.74 23.36
CA GLN A 396 36.65 14.70 23.75
C GLN A 396 37.46 15.17 22.52
N ARG A 397 37.78 14.28 21.58
CA ARG A 397 38.53 14.64 20.37
C ARG A 397 37.75 15.58 19.45
N LYS A 398 36.41 15.39 19.34
CA LYS A 398 35.54 16.32 18.60
C LYS A 398 35.45 17.71 19.26
N LYS A 399 35.35 17.80 20.62
CA LYS A 399 35.32 19.07 21.32
C LYS A 399 36.64 19.80 21.16
N THR A 400 37.78 19.10 21.25
CA THR A 400 39.11 19.69 21.07
C THR A 400 39.34 20.17 19.63
N MET A 401 38.90 19.40 18.61
CA MET A 401 38.96 19.84 17.20
C MET A 401 38.08 21.06 16.93
N VAL A 402 36.90 21.11 17.48
CA VAL A 402 36.03 22.29 17.34
C VAL A 402 36.61 23.50 18.01
N ILE A 403 37.18 23.36 19.22
CA ILE A 403 37.85 24.47 19.93
C ILE A 403 39.07 24.95 19.15
N VAL A 404 39.91 24.05 18.65
CA VAL A 404 41.11 24.41 17.86
C VAL A 404 40.73 25.08 16.54
N SER A 405 39.67 24.59 15.85
CA SER A 405 39.22 25.20 14.60
C SER A 405 38.55 26.57 14.82
N THR A 406 37.78 26.75 15.92
CA THR A 406 37.20 28.04 16.26
C THR A 406 38.24 29.07 16.70
N VAL A 407 39.21 28.70 17.54
CA VAL A 407 40.30 29.59 17.93
C VAL A 407 41.19 29.95 16.74
N GLY A 408 41.53 28.99 15.88
CA GLY A 408 42.27 29.23 14.64
C GLY A 408 41.52 30.12 13.65
N GLY A 409 40.23 29.92 13.51
CA GLY A 409 39.33 30.76 12.68
C GLY A 409 39.23 32.21 13.17
N VAL A 410 39.04 32.41 14.47
CA VAL A 410 39.02 33.75 15.09
C VAL A 410 40.35 34.47 14.93
N ALA A 411 41.51 33.79 15.13
CA ALA A 411 42.83 34.36 14.92
C ALA A 411 43.08 34.77 13.47
N ALA A 412 42.63 33.96 12.50
CA ALA A 412 42.70 34.27 11.06
C ALA A 412 41.85 35.51 10.69
N VAL A 413 40.63 35.61 11.24
CA VAL A 413 39.72 36.75 11.02
C VAL A 413 40.31 38.02 11.60
N LEU A 414 40.90 37.97 12.81
CA LEU A 414 41.57 39.12 13.44
C LEU A 414 42.78 39.57 12.63
N MET A 415 43.59 38.63 12.07
CA MET A 415 44.69 38.95 11.19
C MET A 415 44.24 39.63 9.89
N ILE A 416 43.16 39.10 9.28
CA ILE A 416 42.57 39.71 8.06
C ILE A 416 42.02 41.10 8.37
N LEU A 417 41.35 41.29 9.52
CA LEU A 417 40.89 42.58 9.99
C LEU A 417 42.02 43.57 10.19
N ALA A 418 43.15 43.14 10.83
CA ALA A 418 44.33 43.95 11.01
C ALA A 418 44.95 44.38 9.66
N ILE A 419 45.01 43.45 8.67
CA ILE A 419 45.53 43.74 7.34
C ILE A 419 44.57 44.70 6.61
N VAL A 420 43.23 44.47 6.71
CA VAL A 420 42.22 45.37 6.10
C VAL A 420 42.29 46.76 6.73
N LEU A 421 42.39 46.86 8.06
CA LEU A 421 42.57 48.15 8.75
C LEU A 421 43.87 48.84 8.38
N PHE A 422 44.96 48.09 8.17
CA PHE A 422 46.20 48.63 7.68
C PHE A 422 46.07 49.17 6.23
N PHE A 423 45.38 48.42 5.36
CA PHE A 423 45.11 48.90 3.99
C PHE A 423 44.10 50.04 3.96
N LEU A 424 43.01 49.99 4.80
CA LEU A 424 42.07 51.10 4.92
C LEU A 424 42.71 52.35 5.49
N SER A 425 43.63 52.27 6.45
CA SER A 425 44.41 53.42 6.95
C SER A 425 45.33 54.06 5.87
N ARG A 426 45.78 53.22 4.91
CA ARG A 426 46.49 53.70 3.71
C ARG A 426 45.56 54.27 2.62
N MET A 427 44.34 53.74 2.50
CA MET A 427 43.32 54.23 1.51
C MET A 427 42.51 55.43 1.98
N CYS A 428 42.39 55.64 3.29
CA CYS A 428 41.68 56.84 3.85
C CYS A 428 42.34 58.20 3.55
N ARG A 429 43.46 58.20 2.76
CA ARG A 429 44.03 59.40 2.18
C ARG A 429 43.60 59.67 0.73
N ARG A 430 42.66 58.89 0.19
CA ARG A 430 42.10 59.13 -1.16
C ARG A 430 40.61 58.71 -1.26
N ASP A 431 39.83 59.75 -1.27
CA ASP A 431 38.48 59.88 -1.79
C ASP A 431 37.32 59.01 -1.23
N ARG A 432 36.33 59.78 -0.78
CA ARG A 432 34.96 59.46 -0.43
C ARG A 432 34.14 58.94 -1.62
N THR A 433 33.13 58.12 -1.22
CA THR A 433 31.87 57.77 -1.84
C THR A 433 31.79 56.39 -2.44
N PHE A 434 31.12 55.48 -1.75
CA PHE A 434 29.91 54.81 -2.27
C PHE A 434 29.17 54.01 -1.17
N ARG A 435 27.87 53.86 -1.33
CA ARG A 435 26.85 53.48 -0.34
C ARG A 435 26.84 51.99 0.02
N ILE A 436 26.50 51.70 1.28
CA ILE A 436 26.24 50.40 1.90
C ILE A 436 24.89 49.85 1.41
N SER A 437 24.91 48.57 1.05
CA SER A 437 23.69 47.74 1.06
C SER A 437 23.98 46.53 1.93
N LYS A 438 23.10 46.30 2.91
CA LYS A 438 23.10 45.20 3.86
C LYS A 438 22.57 43.92 3.21
N THR A 439 23.21 42.80 3.41
CA THR A 439 22.56 41.49 3.48
C THR A 439 23.31 40.62 4.46
N ALA A 440 22.61 40.26 5.53
CA ALA A 440 23.03 39.22 6.48
C ALA A 440 22.52 37.89 5.96
N GLY A 441 23.41 36.96 5.73
CA GLY A 441 23.06 35.57 5.42
C GLY A 441 23.37 34.68 6.61
N ALA A 442 22.38 33.97 7.08
CA ALA A 442 22.53 32.88 8.04
C ALA A 442 22.62 31.56 7.32
N ALA A 443 23.63 30.77 7.71
CA ALA A 443 23.80 29.41 7.22
C ALA A 443 22.84 28.45 7.90
N LEU A 444 22.21 27.61 7.12
CA LEU A 444 21.50 26.43 7.65
C LEU A 444 21.48 25.28 6.63
N THR A 445 22.16 24.25 7.03
CA THR A 445 21.92 22.78 6.93
C THR A 445 21.00 22.25 5.85
N ASP A 446 21.63 21.60 4.94
CA ASP A 446 21.39 20.36 4.20
C ASP A 446 19.94 19.87 4.10
N PHE A 447 19.18 20.56 3.28
CA PHE A 447 18.09 20.03 2.51
C PHE A 447 18.16 20.73 1.15
N ARG A 448 18.57 20.01 0.11
CA ARG A 448 18.62 20.62 -1.23
C ARG A 448 17.23 21.00 -1.69
N TYR A 449 16.91 22.23 -1.44
CA TYR A 449 15.73 22.97 -1.90
C TYR A 449 15.73 23.21 -3.43
N SER A 450 16.86 22.88 -4.09
CA SER A 450 17.08 23.19 -5.50
C SER A 450 16.24 22.38 -6.50
N ASP A 451 15.68 21.22 -6.08
CA ASP A 451 14.86 20.39 -6.97
C ASP A 451 13.38 20.82 -7.04
N LEU A 452 13.02 21.90 -6.34
CA LEU A 452 11.65 22.45 -6.28
C LEU A 452 11.49 23.78 -7.02
N LEU A 453 12.55 24.39 -7.53
CA LEU A 453 12.58 25.80 -7.86
C LEU A 453 13.11 26.10 -9.27
N ASP A 454 12.43 25.59 -10.30
CA ASP A 454 12.52 26.22 -11.63
C ASP A 454 11.47 27.33 -11.83
N ASP A 455 10.58 27.57 -10.82
CA ASP A 455 9.54 28.61 -10.84
C ASP A 455 9.50 29.41 -9.52
N THR A 456 10.61 30.03 -9.15
CA THR A 456 10.89 30.62 -7.81
C THR A 456 10.02 31.84 -7.44
N GLN A 457 9.43 32.55 -8.40
CA GLN A 457 8.73 33.83 -8.12
C GLN A 457 7.31 33.69 -7.56
N SER A 458 6.64 32.56 -7.69
CA SER A 458 5.24 32.41 -7.25
C SER A 458 5.08 31.89 -5.82
N ILE A 459 6.06 31.18 -5.26
CA ILE A 459 5.97 30.56 -3.93
C ILE A 459 6.36 31.53 -2.81
N ASP A 460 7.33 32.42 -3.06
CA ASP A 460 7.78 33.40 -2.05
C ASP A 460 6.66 34.33 -1.59
N SER A 461 5.69 34.61 -2.46
CA SER A 461 4.51 35.43 -2.12
C SER A 461 3.48 34.71 -1.23
N LEU A 462 3.58 33.39 -1.08
CA LEU A 462 2.70 32.55 -0.28
C LEU A 462 3.28 32.17 1.08
N LEU A 463 4.55 32.54 1.37
CA LEU A 463 5.19 32.19 2.64
C LEU A 463 4.58 32.99 3.79
N LEU A 464 4.13 32.29 4.82
CA LEU A 464 3.60 32.85 6.06
C LEU A 464 4.49 32.42 7.24
N ASN A 465 4.79 33.37 8.13
CA ASN A 465 5.59 33.09 9.32
C ASN A 465 4.81 32.26 10.34
N LEU A 466 5.48 31.32 10.99
CA LEU A 466 4.89 30.48 12.03
C LEU A 466 4.30 31.29 13.17
N SER A 467 4.97 32.37 13.59
CA SER A 467 4.47 33.31 14.62
C SER A 467 3.11 33.93 14.25
N THR A 468 2.92 34.29 12.99
CA THR A 468 1.64 34.82 12.49
C THR A 468 0.54 33.76 12.57
N LEU A 469 0.86 32.52 12.20
CA LEU A 469 -0.11 31.41 12.26
C LEU A 469 -0.46 31.02 13.70
N ARG A 470 0.50 31.04 14.62
CA ARG A 470 0.25 30.81 16.06
C ARG A 470 -0.72 31.84 16.61
N VAL A 471 -0.49 33.13 16.33
CA VAL A 471 -1.44 34.20 16.76
C VAL A 471 -2.80 34.02 16.09
N ALA A 472 -2.83 33.77 14.78
CA ALA A 472 -4.07 33.61 14.02
C ALA A 472 -4.94 32.44 14.53
N THR A 473 -4.32 31.34 14.98
CA THR A 473 -5.00 30.11 15.43
C THR A 473 -5.11 29.98 16.94
N ASN A 474 -4.68 30.97 17.71
CA ASN A 474 -4.54 30.92 19.16
C ASN A 474 -3.65 29.74 19.60
N ASP A 475 -2.43 29.73 19.08
CA ASP A 475 -1.39 28.69 19.25
C ASP A 475 -1.90 27.26 18.95
N PHE A 476 -2.67 27.11 17.88
CA PHE A 476 -3.32 25.85 17.48
C PHE A 476 -4.18 25.26 18.60
N GLY A 477 -4.90 26.10 19.32
CA GLY A 477 -5.73 25.72 20.47
C GLY A 477 -6.88 24.79 20.06
N GLU A 478 -7.26 23.89 20.96
CA GLU A 478 -8.32 22.90 20.72
C GLU A 478 -9.67 23.51 20.35
N GLY A 479 -10.00 24.69 20.90
CA GLY A 479 -11.24 25.42 20.57
C GLY A 479 -11.32 25.88 19.12
N ASN A 480 -10.19 25.96 18.42
CA ASN A 480 -10.10 26.32 16.99
C ASN A 480 -9.92 25.09 16.09
N MET A 481 -9.90 23.88 16.65
CA MET A 481 -9.77 22.67 15.85
C MET A 481 -11.02 22.42 15.01
N LEU A 482 -10.87 22.40 13.69
CA LEU A 482 -11.92 22.08 12.72
C LEU A 482 -12.03 20.58 12.45
N GLY A 483 -10.91 19.85 12.55
CA GLY A 483 -10.87 18.41 12.34
C GLY A 483 -9.48 17.82 12.52
N LYS A 484 -9.45 16.51 12.79
CA LYS A 484 -8.23 15.69 12.92
C LYS A 484 -8.32 14.52 11.95
N GLY A 485 -7.30 14.30 11.15
CA GLY A 485 -7.24 13.21 10.18
C GLY A 485 -5.88 12.53 10.13
N GLY A 486 -5.74 11.47 9.34
CA GLY A 486 -4.48 10.72 9.18
C GLY A 486 -3.29 11.55 8.67
N PHE A 487 -3.55 12.72 8.09
CA PHE A 487 -2.53 13.60 7.49
C PHE A 487 -2.21 14.83 8.35
N GLY A 488 -2.88 15.02 9.48
CA GLY A 488 -2.66 16.16 10.35
C GLY A 488 -3.95 16.72 10.96
N MET A 489 -3.82 17.88 11.57
CA MET A 489 -4.90 18.62 12.23
C MET A 489 -5.18 19.91 11.48
N VAL A 490 -6.45 20.30 11.39
CA VAL A 490 -6.89 21.54 10.73
C VAL A 490 -7.46 22.49 11.78
N TYR A 491 -6.99 23.73 11.78
CA TYR A 491 -7.39 24.76 12.72
C TYR A 491 -7.98 25.98 12.02
N LYS A 492 -9.06 26.51 12.57
CA LYS A 492 -9.58 27.82 12.17
C LYS A 492 -8.63 28.91 12.66
N GLY A 493 -8.41 29.93 11.84
CA GLY A 493 -7.63 31.10 12.19
C GLY A 493 -8.18 32.38 11.57
N VAL A 494 -7.70 33.50 12.07
CA VAL A 494 -7.96 34.84 11.49
C VAL A 494 -6.62 35.56 11.32
N LEU A 495 -6.25 35.86 10.09
CA LEU A 495 -5.02 36.58 9.77
C LEU A 495 -5.14 38.06 10.21
N PRO A 496 -4.02 38.79 10.35
CA PRO A 496 -4.03 40.21 10.75
C PRO A 496 -4.85 41.13 9.84
N ASP A 497 -5.04 40.75 8.59
CA ASP A 497 -5.89 41.47 7.61
C ASP A 497 -7.40 41.16 7.77
N GLY A 498 -7.77 40.32 8.77
CA GLY A 498 -9.16 39.93 9.04
C GLY A 498 -9.62 38.72 8.22
N LYS A 499 -8.79 38.16 7.35
CA LYS A 499 -9.13 37.02 6.52
C LYS A 499 -9.23 35.74 7.35
N GLN A 500 -10.40 35.08 7.29
CA GLN A 500 -10.58 33.78 7.93
C GLN A 500 -9.87 32.68 7.12
N ILE A 501 -9.14 31.82 7.81
CA ILE A 501 -8.33 30.73 7.22
C ILE A 501 -8.60 29.37 7.90
N ALA A 502 -8.24 28.32 7.18
CA ALA A 502 -8.11 26.96 7.70
C ALA A 502 -6.64 26.52 7.56
N ALA A 503 -5.94 26.38 8.70
CA ALA A 503 -4.53 26.02 8.77
C ALA A 503 -4.41 24.50 8.97
N LYS A 504 -3.98 23.76 7.94
CA LYS A 504 -3.73 22.31 7.98
C LYS A 504 -2.28 22.05 8.41
N ARG A 505 -2.09 21.70 9.69
CA ARG A 505 -0.80 21.35 10.27
C ARG A 505 -0.51 19.88 10.00
N LEU A 506 0.46 19.58 9.16
CA LEU A 506 0.77 18.22 8.74
C LEU A 506 1.51 17.45 9.82
N SER A 507 1.25 16.14 9.92
CA SER A 507 1.95 15.27 10.87
C SER A 507 3.42 15.14 10.49
N GLN A 508 4.32 15.40 11.43
CA GLN A 508 5.77 15.30 11.25
C GLN A 508 6.24 13.87 10.95
N SER A 509 5.45 12.86 11.33
CA SER A 509 5.82 11.45 11.25
C SER A 509 5.54 10.77 9.91
N SER A 510 4.86 11.44 8.97
CA SER A 510 4.40 10.83 7.73
C SER A 510 5.28 11.22 6.53
N ARG A 511 6.09 10.28 6.01
CA ARG A 511 6.73 10.43 4.68
C ARG A 511 5.71 10.64 3.57
N GLN A 512 4.51 10.09 3.73
CA GLN A 512 3.38 10.33 2.85
C GLN A 512 2.97 11.80 2.88
N GLY A 513 3.00 12.44 4.06
CA GLY A 513 2.72 13.87 4.21
C GLY A 513 3.68 14.79 3.43
N ILE A 514 4.95 14.42 3.25
CA ILE A 514 5.92 15.21 2.46
C ILE A 514 5.60 15.11 0.97
N GLY A 515 5.28 13.92 0.46
CA GLY A 515 4.86 13.73 -0.93
C GLY A 515 3.57 14.45 -1.25
N GLU A 516 2.60 14.39 -0.34
CA GLU A 516 1.32 15.10 -0.44
C GLU A 516 1.50 16.62 -0.36
N LEU A 517 2.34 17.10 0.57
CA LEU A 517 2.71 18.51 0.66
C LEU A 517 3.29 19.02 -0.68
N LYS A 518 4.22 18.27 -1.28
CA LYS A 518 4.82 18.62 -2.57
C LYS A 518 3.76 18.68 -3.67
N SER A 519 2.89 17.69 -3.75
CA SER A 519 1.80 17.64 -4.72
C SER A 519 0.81 18.80 -4.49
N GLU A 520 0.38 19.04 -3.25
CA GLU A 520 -0.53 20.12 -2.91
C GLU A 520 0.08 21.50 -3.22
N LEU A 521 1.35 21.75 -2.89
CA LEU A 521 2.02 23.02 -3.17
C LEU A 521 2.14 23.31 -4.67
N VAL A 522 2.65 22.35 -5.44
CA VAL A 522 2.87 22.52 -6.89
C VAL A 522 1.55 22.73 -7.62
N LEU A 523 0.50 22.02 -7.22
CA LEU A 523 -0.80 22.07 -7.89
C LEU A 523 -1.64 23.26 -7.44
N VAL A 524 -1.89 23.39 -6.14
CA VAL A 524 -2.87 24.38 -5.64
C VAL A 524 -2.37 25.80 -5.76
N ALA A 525 -1.04 26.03 -5.75
CA ALA A 525 -0.48 27.37 -6.01
C ALA A 525 -0.75 27.86 -7.45
N LYS A 526 -0.83 26.94 -8.42
CA LYS A 526 -1.07 27.23 -9.84
C LYS A 526 -2.54 27.21 -10.25
N LEU A 527 -3.41 26.57 -9.43
CA LEU A 527 -4.82 26.39 -9.74
C LEU A 527 -5.68 27.52 -9.14
N ARG A 528 -6.40 28.23 -9.99
CA ARG A 528 -7.36 29.24 -9.58
C ARG A 528 -8.71 29.01 -10.26
N HIS A 529 -9.66 28.48 -9.52
CA HIS A 529 -11.02 28.27 -10.01
C HIS A 529 -12.03 28.39 -8.86
N ARG A 530 -13.23 28.96 -9.16
CA ARG A 530 -14.26 29.19 -8.12
C ARG A 530 -14.77 27.92 -7.42
N ASN A 531 -14.64 26.75 -8.06
CA ASN A 531 -15.05 25.47 -7.50
C ASN A 531 -13.86 24.61 -7.02
N LEU A 532 -12.69 25.22 -6.79
CA LEU A 532 -11.52 24.63 -6.13
C LEU A 532 -11.19 25.44 -4.88
N VAL A 533 -10.70 24.79 -3.84
CA VAL A 533 -10.23 25.46 -2.62
C VAL A 533 -8.95 26.22 -2.92
N SER A 534 -8.88 27.50 -2.51
CA SER A 534 -7.71 28.35 -2.75
C SER A 534 -6.69 28.22 -1.63
N LEU A 535 -5.42 28.06 -2.00
CA LEU A 535 -4.29 28.16 -1.08
C LEU A 535 -4.04 29.66 -0.77
N VAL A 536 -4.04 30.03 0.50
CA VAL A 536 -3.79 31.38 0.99
C VAL A 536 -2.32 31.58 1.31
N GLY A 537 -1.66 30.53 1.82
CA GLY A 537 -0.26 30.58 2.16
C GLY A 537 0.29 29.24 2.65
N VAL A 538 1.58 29.22 2.94
CA VAL A 538 2.29 28.05 3.43
C VAL A 538 3.33 28.47 4.48
N CYS A 539 3.50 27.66 5.52
CA CYS A 539 4.58 27.81 6.48
C CYS A 539 5.47 26.58 6.45
N LEU A 540 6.77 26.80 6.26
CA LEU A 540 7.82 25.77 6.19
C LEU A 540 8.96 26.12 7.17
N GLU A 541 8.65 26.70 8.29
CA GLU A 541 9.63 27.11 9.31
C GLU A 541 9.84 26.02 10.35
N GLU A 542 11.08 25.93 10.85
CA GLU A 542 11.49 24.94 11.85
C GLU A 542 11.17 23.53 11.39
N GLN A 543 10.43 22.76 12.20
CA GLN A 543 9.94 21.42 11.86
C GLN A 543 8.47 21.42 11.44
N GLU A 544 7.85 22.60 11.36
CA GLU A 544 6.43 22.74 11.04
C GLU A 544 6.18 22.80 9.53
N LYS A 545 5.13 22.13 9.10
CA LYS A 545 4.63 22.13 7.73
C LYS A 545 3.15 22.41 7.75
N ILE A 546 2.77 23.63 7.36
CA ILE A 546 1.40 24.09 7.48
C ILE A 546 0.95 24.62 6.14
N LEU A 547 -0.15 24.06 5.62
CA LEU A 547 -0.86 24.58 4.46
C LEU A 547 -2.03 25.43 4.93
N VAL A 548 -2.14 26.62 4.40
CA VAL A 548 -3.17 27.58 4.81
C VAL A 548 -4.14 27.80 3.67
N TYR A 549 -5.40 27.45 3.87
CA TYR A 549 -6.49 27.54 2.90
C TYR A 549 -7.52 28.61 3.31
N GLU A 550 -8.35 29.01 2.37
CA GLU A 550 -9.56 29.77 2.67
C GLU A 550 -10.49 28.98 3.61
N PHE A 551 -11.15 29.65 4.54
CA PHE A 551 -12.06 29.00 5.49
C PHE A 551 -13.42 28.69 4.87
N MET A 552 -13.90 27.45 5.07
CA MET A 552 -15.18 26.96 4.57
C MET A 552 -16.18 26.80 5.75
N PRO A 553 -17.11 27.77 5.95
CA PRO A 553 -17.98 27.79 7.12
C PRO A 553 -18.98 26.63 7.16
N ASN A 554 -19.45 26.15 6.01
CA ASN A 554 -20.37 25.01 5.92
C ASN A 554 -19.65 23.64 5.86
N ARG A 555 -18.34 23.58 6.16
CA ARG A 555 -17.56 22.34 6.26
C ARG A 555 -17.61 21.50 4.97
N SER A 556 -17.41 20.17 5.12
CA SER A 556 -17.48 19.21 4.02
C SER A 556 -18.92 18.73 3.79
N LEU A 557 -19.24 18.40 2.54
CA LEU A 557 -20.56 17.97 2.11
C LEU A 557 -21.06 16.73 2.89
N ASP A 558 -20.19 15.79 3.22
CA ASP A 558 -20.56 14.58 3.97
C ASP A 558 -21.08 14.89 5.37
N THR A 559 -20.61 15.96 6.02
CA THR A 559 -21.05 16.39 7.36
C THR A 559 -22.48 16.93 7.40
N ILE A 560 -23.01 17.34 6.24
CA ILE A 560 -24.38 17.84 6.10
C ILE A 560 -25.26 16.78 5.43
N LEU A 561 -24.80 16.20 4.33
CA LEU A 561 -25.61 15.29 3.50
C LEU A 561 -26.02 14.02 4.26
N PHE A 562 -25.17 13.50 5.12
CA PHE A 562 -25.42 12.25 5.84
C PHE A 562 -25.87 12.44 7.30
N ASP A 563 -26.02 13.68 7.73
CA ASP A 563 -26.61 14.02 9.04
C ASP A 563 -28.12 14.19 8.89
N SER A 564 -28.92 13.47 9.67
CA SER A 564 -30.38 13.46 9.56
C SER A 564 -31.04 14.82 9.75
N GLU A 565 -30.47 15.68 10.61
CA GLU A 565 -31.00 16.99 10.89
C GLU A 565 -30.50 18.05 9.89
N LYS A 566 -29.18 18.09 9.63
CA LYS A 566 -28.57 19.11 8.75
C LYS A 566 -28.91 18.87 7.28
N ARG A 567 -29.19 17.64 6.87
CA ARG A 567 -29.57 17.30 5.51
C ARG A 567 -30.81 18.05 5.03
N LYS A 568 -31.69 18.48 5.96
CA LYS A 568 -32.87 19.31 5.67
C LYS A 568 -32.49 20.65 5.05
N ASP A 569 -31.30 21.15 5.35
CA ASP A 569 -30.79 22.42 4.82
C ASP A 569 -30.38 22.31 3.35
N LEU A 570 -30.21 21.08 2.81
CA LEU A 570 -29.86 20.82 1.43
C LEU A 570 -31.12 20.54 0.61
N ASP A 571 -31.83 21.60 0.23
CA ASP A 571 -32.90 21.52 -0.75
C ASP A 571 -32.38 21.14 -2.16
N TRP A 572 -33.27 20.89 -3.09
CA TRP A 572 -32.86 20.47 -4.45
C TRP A 572 -32.01 21.54 -5.16
N GLY A 573 -32.32 22.82 -5.00
CA GLY A 573 -31.56 23.89 -5.61
C GLY A 573 -30.10 23.90 -5.16
N ARG A 574 -29.85 23.72 -3.85
CA ARG A 574 -28.49 23.60 -3.30
C ARG A 574 -27.80 22.33 -3.77
N ARG A 575 -28.48 21.18 -3.80
CA ARG A 575 -27.90 19.91 -4.29
C ARG A 575 -27.52 20.01 -5.76
N PHE A 576 -28.40 20.57 -6.60
CA PHE A 576 -28.09 20.77 -8.02
C PHE A 576 -26.95 21.77 -8.24
N LYS A 577 -26.88 22.83 -7.41
CA LYS A 577 -25.76 23.78 -7.39
C LYS A 577 -24.44 23.09 -7.05
N ILE A 578 -24.47 22.16 -6.07
CA ILE A 578 -23.30 21.37 -5.66
C ILE A 578 -22.87 20.44 -6.80
N ILE A 579 -23.76 19.64 -7.37
CA ILE A 579 -23.48 18.75 -8.49
C ILE A 579 -22.86 19.54 -9.66
N SER A 580 -23.50 20.64 -10.06
CA SER A 580 -23.03 21.46 -11.18
C SER A 580 -21.69 22.13 -10.91
N GLY A 581 -21.44 22.54 -9.65
CA GLY A 581 -20.18 23.17 -9.28
C GLY A 581 -19.01 22.17 -9.25
N VAL A 582 -19.24 20.98 -8.72
CA VAL A 582 -18.21 19.89 -8.74
C VAL A 582 -17.88 19.51 -10.18
N ALA A 583 -18.90 19.36 -11.04
CA ALA A 583 -18.68 19.05 -12.47
C ALA A 583 -17.80 20.10 -13.17
N ARG A 584 -18.06 21.42 -12.91
CA ARG A 584 -17.22 22.50 -13.44
C ARG A 584 -15.79 22.47 -12.88
N GLY A 585 -15.65 22.18 -11.59
CA GLY A 585 -14.32 22.06 -10.97
C GLY A 585 -13.49 20.94 -11.59
N LEU A 586 -14.11 19.77 -11.86
CA LEU A 586 -13.46 18.66 -12.53
C LEU A 586 -13.15 18.94 -14.00
N GLN A 587 -14.08 19.57 -14.73
CA GLN A 587 -13.80 20.00 -16.11
C GLN A 587 -12.58 20.91 -16.16
N TYR A 588 -12.50 21.89 -15.26
CA TYR A 588 -11.33 22.76 -15.18
C TYR A 588 -10.03 21.96 -14.96
N LEU A 589 -10.02 20.98 -14.05
CA LEU A 589 -8.84 20.15 -13.79
C LEU A 589 -8.45 19.30 -14.99
N HIS A 590 -9.42 18.72 -15.69
CA HIS A 590 -9.18 17.77 -16.78
C HIS A 590 -8.88 18.42 -18.12
N GLU A 591 -9.49 19.57 -18.40
CA GLU A 591 -9.58 20.14 -19.75
C GLU A 591 -9.14 21.59 -19.83
N ASP A 592 -9.57 22.46 -18.89
CA ASP A 592 -9.42 23.91 -19.04
C ASP A 592 -8.14 24.46 -18.37
N SER A 593 -7.52 23.72 -17.45
CA SER A 593 -6.29 24.16 -16.78
C SER A 593 -5.07 23.97 -17.67
N GLN A 594 -4.02 24.78 -17.46
CA GLN A 594 -2.75 24.63 -18.19
C GLN A 594 -2.09 23.25 -17.97
N LEU A 595 -2.39 22.64 -16.85
CA LEU A 595 -1.90 21.32 -16.48
C LEU A 595 -3.08 20.37 -16.43
N LYS A 596 -3.04 19.28 -17.19
CA LYS A 596 -4.07 18.23 -17.11
C LYS A 596 -3.90 17.46 -15.80
N ILE A 597 -4.91 17.55 -14.91
CA ILE A 597 -4.81 17.05 -13.53
C ILE A 597 -5.91 16.06 -13.26
N ILE A 598 -5.55 14.88 -12.74
CA ILE A 598 -6.49 13.87 -12.25
C ILE A 598 -6.46 13.87 -10.72
N HIS A 599 -7.63 14.00 -10.10
CA HIS A 599 -7.77 14.20 -8.66
C HIS A 599 -7.57 12.92 -7.85
N ARG A 600 -8.10 11.78 -8.31
CA ARG A 600 -7.97 10.42 -7.78
C ARG A 600 -8.62 10.13 -6.41
N ASP A 601 -9.11 11.14 -5.70
CA ASP A 601 -9.83 10.95 -4.41
C ASP A 601 -11.05 11.88 -4.28
N LEU A 602 -11.86 11.98 -5.35
CA LEU A 602 -13.12 12.72 -5.28
C LEU A 602 -14.15 11.94 -4.47
N LYS A 603 -14.70 12.59 -3.43
CA LYS A 603 -15.72 12.03 -2.52
C LYS A 603 -16.42 13.15 -1.75
N ALA A 604 -17.53 12.86 -1.07
CA ALA A 604 -18.30 13.86 -0.34
C ALA A 604 -17.49 14.63 0.72
N SER A 605 -16.54 13.99 1.42
CA SER A 605 -15.70 14.65 2.43
C SER A 605 -14.60 15.55 1.85
N ASN A 606 -14.30 15.44 0.55
CA ASN A 606 -13.35 16.29 -0.15
C ASN A 606 -14.03 17.41 -0.95
N VAL A 607 -15.35 17.57 -0.83
CA VAL A 607 -16.12 18.72 -1.35
C VAL A 607 -16.48 19.61 -0.18
N LEU A 608 -15.86 20.78 -0.09
CA LEU A 608 -16.13 21.77 0.95
C LEU A 608 -17.16 22.78 0.45
N LEU A 609 -17.91 23.37 1.39
CA LEU A 609 -18.99 24.30 1.09
C LEU A 609 -18.70 25.67 1.70
N ASP A 610 -18.75 26.71 0.88
CA ASP A 610 -18.64 28.09 1.35
C ASP A 610 -19.95 28.58 2.02
N PHE A 611 -20.00 29.82 2.44
CA PHE A 611 -21.18 30.41 3.11
C PHE A 611 -22.48 30.26 2.30
N ASP A 612 -22.39 30.36 0.98
CA ASP A 612 -23.53 30.25 0.06
C ASP A 612 -23.79 28.86 -0.48
N TYR A 613 -23.17 27.82 0.13
CA TYR A 613 -23.21 26.43 -0.33
C TYR A 613 -22.64 26.24 -1.75
N ASN A 614 -21.70 27.11 -2.20
CA ASN A 614 -20.95 26.80 -3.41
C ASN A 614 -19.93 25.69 -3.10
N PRO A 615 -19.85 24.64 -3.92
CA PRO A 615 -18.90 23.57 -3.70
C PRO A 615 -17.50 23.97 -4.17
N LYS A 616 -16.51 23.53 -3.38
CA LYS A 616 -15.09 23.66 -3.70
C LYS A 616 -14.40 22.33 -3.47
N ILE A 617 -13.82 21.77 -4.53
CA ILE A 617 -13.02 20.54 -4.47
C ILE A 617 -11.74 20.84 -3.70
N SER A 618 -11.40 19.97 -2.75
CA SER A 618 -10.25 20.09 -1.85
C SER A 618 -9.41 18.81 -1.85
N TYR A 619 -8.22 18.84 -1.21
CA TYR A 619 -7.34 17.70 -1.02
C TYR A 619 -6.71 17.17 -2.33
N PHE A 620 -5.63 17.84 -2.76
CA PHE A 620 -4.87 17.48 -3.96
C PHE A 620 -3.63 16.61 -3.67
N GLY A 621 -3.52 16.04 -2.46
CA GLY A 621 -2.36 15.24 -2.04
C GLY A 621 -2.14 13.97 -2.87
N LEU A 622 -3.21 13.42 -3.47
CA LEU A 622 -3.15 12.27 -4.36
C LEU A 622 -3.21 12.64 -5.85
N ALA A 623 -3.41 13.91 -6.18
CA ALA A 623 -3.57 14.36 -7.56
C ALA A 623 -2.31 14.14 -8.39
N LYS A 624 -2.50 13.92 -9.68
CA LYS A 624 -1.42 13.69 -10.66
C LYS A 624 -1.54 14.63 -11.85
N ILE A 625 -0.39 15.13 -12.31
CA ILE A 625 -0.27 15.94 -13.52
C ILE A 625 0.07 15.02 -14.67
N PHE A 626 -0.62 15.18 -15.80
CA PHE A 626 -0.25 14.60 -17.07
C PHE A 626 0.59 15.58 -17.89
N GLY A 627 1.65 15.08 -18.52
CA GLY A 627 2.48 15.84 -19.44
C GLY A 627 2.03 15.67 -20.89
N GLY A 628 1.87 16.76 -21.64
CA GLY A 628 1.58 16.72 -23.06
C GLY A 628 0.27 16.01 -23.44
N ASP A 629 0.32 15.11 -24.46
CA ASP A 629 -0.86 14.44 -25.02
C ASP A 629 -1.31 13.17 -24.26
N GLN A 630 -0.76 12.91 -23.08
CA GLN A 630 -1.17 11.75 -22.28
C GLN A 630 -2.64 11.87 -21.85
N SER A 631 -3.41 10.79 -22.06
CA SER A 631 -4.82 10.69 -21.64
C SER A 631 -5.02 9.80 -20.42
N GLU A 632 -4.08 8.91 -20.15
CA GLU A 632 -4.10 7.93 -19.06
C GLU A 632 -2.67 7.58 -18.61
N ASP A 633 -2.54 7.09 -17.38
CA ASP A 633 -1.27 6.62 -16.82
C ASP A 633 -1.55 5.52 -15.79
N VAL A 634 -0.52 4.77 -15.41
CA VAL A 634 -0.62 3.65 -14.48
C VAL A 634 0.24 3.91 -13.25
N THR A 635 -0.33 3.72 -12.08
CA THR A 635 0.38 3.84 -10.82
C THR A 635 0.55 2.49 -10.13
N ARG A 636 1.76 2.22 -9.65
CA ARG A 636 2.03 1.04 -8.81
C ARG A 636 1.42 1.17 -7.40
N ARG A 637 1.12 2.40 -6.97
CA ARG A 637 0.51 2.67 -5.67
C ARG A 637 -0.91 3.16 -5.86
N ILE A 638 -1.87 2.25 -5.72
CA ILE A 638 -3.29 2.57 -5.70
C ILE A 638 -3.59 3.25 -4.36
N ALA A 639 -4.09 4.46 -4.42
CA ALA A 639 -4.45 5.26 -3.24
C ALA A 639 -5.70 6.07 -3.53
N GLY A 640 -6.57 6.23 -2.52
CA GLY A 640 -7.85 6.91 -2.62
C GLY A 640 -8.89 6.24 -1.71
N THR A 641 -10.17 6.50 -1.95
CA THR A 641 -11.26 6.01 -1.12
C THR A 641 -12.03 4.90 -1.81
N TYR A 642 -11.98 3.71 -1.20
CA TYR A 642 -12.73 2.55 -1.69
C TYR A 642 -14.22 2.85 -1.81
N GLY A 643 -14.84 2.40 -2.90
CA GLY A 643 -16.24 2.68 -3.24
C GLY A 643 -16.43 3.87 -4.18
N TYR A 644 -15.45 4.80 -4.27
CA TYR A 644 -15.42 5.88 -5.27
C TYR A 644 -14.42 5.62 -6.39
N MET A 645 -13.52 4.64 -6.21
CA MET A 645 -12.56 4.25 -7.23
C MET A 645 -13.25 3.53 -8.38
N SER A 646 -12.88 3.90 -9.61
CA SER A 646 -13.29 3.16 -10.79
C SER A 646 -12.64 1.78 -10.87
N PRO A 647 -13.25 0.81 -11.59
CA PRO A 647 -12.72 -0.56 -11.68
C PRO A 647 -11.29 -0.63 -12.20
N GLU A 648 -10.99 0.07 -13.29
CA GLU A 648 -9.67 0.10 -13.91
C GLU A 648 -8.62 0.73 -12.98
N TYR A 649 -9.03 1.72 -12.16
CA TYR A 649 -8.13 2.29 -11.18
C TYR A 649 -7.95 1.37 -9.97
N ALA A 650 -9.04 0.83 -9.41
CA ALA A 650 -8.98 -0.05 -8.24
C ALA A 650 -8.27 -1.37 -8.54
N MET A 651 -8.44 -1.92 -9.76
CA MET A 651 -7.89 -3.23 -10.14
C MET A 651 -6.52 -3.12 -10.80
N HIS A 652 -6.29 -2.04 -11.56
CA HIS A 652 -5.14 -1.96 -12.46
C HIS A 652 -4.23 -0.76 -12.19
N GLY A 653 -4.64 0.13 -11.27
CA GLY A 653 -3.91 1.37 -11.03
C GLY A 653 -3.96 2.35 -12.21
N GLN A 654 -4.77 2.05 -13.23
CA GLN A 654 -4.94 2.87 -14.42
C GLN A 654 -5.85 4.05 -14.08
N TYR A 655 -5.34 5.26 -14.13
CA TYR A 655 -6.08 6.47 -13.80
C TYR A 655 -6.11 7.45 -14.97
N SER A 656 -7.24 8.11 -15.12
CA SER A 656 -7.51 9.06 -16.20
C SER A 656 -8.61 10.03 -15.78
N ALA A 657 -8.95 10.99 -16.62
CA ALA A 657 -10.14 11.84 -16.44
C ALA A 657 -11.44 11.01 -16.29
N LYS A 658 -11.47 9.80 -16.90
CA LYS A 658 -12.62 8.90 -16.81
C LYS A 658 -12.73 8.19 -15.45
N SER A 659 -11.63 8.03 -14.72
CA SER A 659 -11.66 7.50 -13.35
C SER A 659 -12.21 8.55 -12.36
N ASP A 660 -11.92 9.84 -12.54
CA ASP A 660 -12.56 10.91 -11.76
C ASP A 660 -14.03 11.09 -12.13
N ALA A 661 -14.40 10.90 -13.42
CA ALA A 661 -15.80 10.88 -13.85
C ALA A 661 -16.60 9.77 -13.16
N PHE A 662 -16.02 8.60 -12.96
CA PHE A 662 -16.63 7.52 -12.17
C PHE A 662 -16.88 7.97 -10.72
N SER A 663 -15.88 8.51 -10.06
CA SER A 663 -16.02 9.04 -8.68
C SER A 663 -17.08 10.13 -8.58
N PHE A 664 -17.18 10.99 -9.59
CA PHE A 664 -18.25 12.00 -9.72
C PHE A 664 -19.62 11.34 -9.83
N GLY A 665 -19.77 10.28 -10.64
CA GLY A 665 -21.02 9.54 -10.77
C GLY A 665 -21.51 8.98 -9.43
N VAL A 666 -20.63 8.35 -8.66
CA VAL A 666 -20.94 7.85 -7.31
C VAL A 666 -21.39 9.00 -6.41
N LEU A 667 -20.68 10.13 -6.43
CA LEU A 667 -21.00 11.32 -5.62
C LEU A 667 -22.37 11.90 -6.00
N VAL A 668 -22.74 11.96 -7.28
CA VAL A 668 -24.07 12.42 -7.72
C VAL A 668 -25.18 11.54 -7.16
N LEU A 669 -25.00 10.21 -7.21
CA LEU A 669 -25.98 9.27 -6.65
C LEU A 669 -26.13 9.43 -5.14
N GLU A 670 -25.03 9.68 -4.40
CA GLU A 670 -25.11 10.00 -2.97
C GLU A 670 -25.87 11.30 -2.69
N ILE A 671 -25.59 12.36 -3.47
CA ILE A 671 -26.26 13.65 -3.31
C ILE A 671 -27.77 13.55 -3.54
N VAL A 672 -28.18 12.80 -4.56
CA VAL A 672 -29.60 12.65 -4.91
C VAL A 672 -30.35 11.79 -3.90
N THR A 673 -29.73 10.71 -3.43
CA THR A 673 -30.39 9.74 -2.54
C THR A 673 -30.25 10.07 -1.06
N GLY A 674 -29.27 10.93 -0.70
CA GLY A 674 -28.90 11.18 0.69
C GLY A 674 -28.32 9.96 1.41
N ARG A 675 -27.90 8.92 0.67
CA ARG A 675 -27.36 7.67 1.20
C ARG A 675 -25.87 7.57 0.90
N ARG A 676 -25.10 6.98 1.84
CA ARG A 676 -23.68 6.68 1.61
C ARG A 676 -23.56 5.49 0.64
N ASN A 677 -22.57 5.53 -0.24
CA ASN A 677 -22.30 4.41 -1.16
C ASN A 677 -22.02 3.07 -0.42
N ASN A 678 -21.37 3.13 0.75
CA ASN A 678 -21.05 1.97 1.58
C ASN A 678 -21.99 1.89 2.82
N GLY A 679 -23.27 2.22 2.69
CA GLY A 679 -24.24 2.23 3.78
C GLY A 679 -24.84 0.86 4.08
N SER A 680 -24.88 0.49 5.38
CA SER A 680 -25.68 -0.65 5.86
C SER A 680 -27.15 -0.29 5.79
N CYS A 681 -27.96 -1.01 5.01
CA CYS A 681 -29.42 -1.04 5.17
C CYS A 681 -29.76 -2.16 6.16
N ASN A 682 -30.75 -1.94 7.04
CA ASN A 682 -31.18 -2.85 8.12
C ASN A 682 -31.70 -4.19 7.58
N SER A 683 -30.85 -5.03 7.07
CA SER A 683 -31.02 -6.49 6.88
C SER A 683 -29.85 -7.03 6.06
N GLU A 684 -29.11 -7.92 6.60
CA GLU A 684 -28.23 -9.00 6.09
C GLU A 684 -27.53 -8.91 4.70
N LYS A 685 -27.72 -7.87 3.89
CA LYS A 685 -27.03 -7.68 2.61
C LYS A 685 -26.41 -6.29 2.52
N TYR A 686 -25.07 -6.23 2.40
CA TYR A 686 -24.38 -5.03 1.96
C TYR A 686 -24.73 -4.76 0.51
N VAL A 687 -25.57 -3.77 0.25
CA VAL A 687 -25.90 -3.34 -1.11
C VAL A 687 -25.18 -2.03 -1.40
N TYR A 688 -24.30 -2.03 -2.39
CA TYR A 688 -23.70 -0.79 -2.91
C TYR A 688 -24.79 0.11 -3.49
N LEU A 689 -24.69 1.41 -3.24
CA LEU A 689 -25.67 2.38 -3.71
C LEU A 689 -25.84 2.34 -5.23
N VAL A 690 -24.74 2.19 -5.98
CA VAL A 690 -24.78 2.09 -7.45
C VAL A 690 -25.65 0.91 -7.90
N ASN A 691 -25.52 -0.27 -7.27
CA ASN A 691 -26.31 -1.46 -7.58
C ASN A 691 -27.79 -1.25 -7.24
N LEU A 692 -28.06 -0.65 -6.09
CA LEU A 692 -29.43 -0.34 -5.66
C LEU A 692 -30.12 0.63 -6.63
N VAL A 693 -29.42 1.70 -7.03
CA VAL A 693 -29.95 2.68 -8.00
C VAL A 693 -30.16 2.03 -9.36
N TRP A 694 -29.24 1.18 -9.83
CA TRP A 694 -29.38 0.44 -11.09
C TRP A 694 -30.59 -0.50 -11.08
N GLU A 695 -30.79 -1.24 -10.01
CA GLU A 695 -31.93 -2.15 -9.84
C GLU A 695 -33.25 -1.40 -9.90
N HIS A 696 -33.41 -0.29 -9.21
CA HIS A 696 -34.60 0.55 -9.24
C HIS A 696 -34.75 1.28 -10.58
N TRP A 697 -33.65 1.69 -11.22
CA TRP A 697 -33.69 2.27 -12.56
C TRP A 697 -34.25 1.31 -13.60
N THR A 698 -33.78 0.06 -13.60
CA THR A 698 -34.24 -0.97 -14.54
C THR A 698 -35.70 -1.41 -14.31
N ARG A 699 -36.19 -1.27 -13.08
CA ARG A 699 -37.58 -1.52 -12.71
C ARG A 699 -38.52 -0.32 -12.96
N GLY A 700 -37.96 0.84 -13.30
CA GLY A 700 -38.74 2.07 -13.53
C GLY A 700 -39.23 2.77 -12.26
N ASN A 701 -38.75 2.40 -11.08
CA ASN A 701 -39.16 2.97 -9.79
C ASN A 701 -38.05 3.69 -9.02
N VAL A 702 -37.03 4.20 -9.70
CA VAL A 702 -35.84 4.85 -9.10
C VAL A 702 -36.19 6.08 -8.24
N ILE A 703 -37.32 6.69 -8.45
CA ILE A 703 -37.86 7.81 -7.64
C ILE A 703 -38.02 7.43 -6.16
N GLU A 704 -38.28 6.18 -5.84
CA GLU A 704 -38.42 5.71 -4.46
C GLU A 704 -37.12 5.77 -3.66
N LEU A 705 -35.98 5.85 -4.35
CA LEU A 705 -34.65 5.98 -3.73
C LEU A 705 -34.24 7.43 -3.46
N VAL A 706 -34.92 8.39 -4.07
CA VAL A 706 -34.63 9.83 -3.89
C VAL A 706 -34.83 10.20 -2.42
N ASP A 707 -33.96 11.05 -1.89
CA ASP A 707 -34.04 11.52 -0.53
C ASP A 707 -35.46 12.02 -0.20
N PRO A 708 -36.12 11.52 0.86
CA PRO A 708 -37.49 11.92 1.22
C PRO A 708 -37.66 13.43 1.42
N TYR A 709 -36.61 14.15 1.82
CA TYR A 709 -36.65 15.63 1.95
C TYR A 709 -36.75 16.36 0.60
N LEU A 710 -36.53 15.66 -0.52
CA LEU A 710 -36.68 16.20 -1.89
C LEU A 710 -38.05 15.85 -2.51
N SER A 711 -38.80 14.91 -1.93
CA SER A 711 -40.05 14.33 -2.52
C SER A 711 -41.25 15.28 -2.51
N GLY A 712 -41.13 16.45 -1.87
CA GLY A 712 -42.28 17.39 -1.72
C GLY A 712 -42.53 18.34 -2.88
N HIS A 713 -41.72 18.37 -3.94
CA HIS A 713 -41.84 19.33 -5.03
C HIS A 713 -41.87 18.67 -6.41
N PRO A 714 -43.05 18.52 -7.01
CA PRO A 714 -43.21 17.85 -8.33
C PRO A 714 -42.43 18.55 -9.46
N SER A 715 -42.08 19.84 -9.30
CA SER A 715 -41.39 20.63 -10.33
C SER A 715 -39.94 20.25 -10.63
N HIS A 716 -39.34 19.40 -9.81
CA HIS A 716 -37.91 19.04 -9.96
C HIS A 716 -37.66 17.58 -10.34
N VAL A 717 -38.69 16.76 -10.49
CA VAL A 717 -38.60 15.32 -10.76
C VAL A 717 -37.80 15.03 -12.01
N ASP A 718 -38.05 15.73 -13.11
CA ASP A 718 -37.30 15.55 -14.37
C ASP A 718 -35.81 15.88 -14.21
N GLN A 719 -35.49 16.91 -13.44
CA GLN A 719 -34.10 17.31 -13.19
C GLN A 719 -33.40 16.30 -12.28
N VAL A 720 -34.10 15.75 -11.29
CA VAL A 720 -33.59 14.68 -10.39
C VAL A 720 -33.31 13.42 -11.20
N LEU A 721 -34.26 12.97 -12.01
CA LEU A 721 -34.10 11.81 -12.91
C LEU A 721 -32.94 12.00 -13.88
N LYS A 722 -32.80 13.19 -14.43
CA LYS A 722 -31.67 13.55 -15.28
C LYS A 722 -30.33 13.44 -14.55
N CYS A 723 -30.22 13.89 -13.30
CA CYS A 723 -29.02 13.75 -12.49
C CYS A 723 -28.71 12.28 -12.16
N ILE A 724 -29.72 11.46 -11.87
CA ILE A 724 -29.56 10.01 -11.67
C ILE A 724 -29.00 9.37 -12.95
N GLN A 725 -29.59 9.68 -14.12
CA GLN A 725 -29.14 9.15 -15.41
C GLN A 725 -27.68 9.55 -15.70
N ILE A 726 -27.29 10.81 -15.45
CA ILE A 726 -25.89 11.28 -15.59
C ILE A 726 -24.99 10.53 -14.63
N GLY A 727 -25.39 10.34 -13.37
CA GLY A 727 -24.64 9.54 -12.40
C GLY A 727 -24.40 8.12 -12.90
N LEU A 728 -25.43 7.46 -13.41
CA LEU A 728 -25.32 6.10 -13.98
C LEU A 728 -24.45 6.05 -15.24
N LEU A 729 -24.49 7.07 -16.11
CA LEU A 729 -23.59 7.17 -17.26
C LEU A 729 -22.12 7.30 -16.83
N CYS A 730 -21.86 8.03 -15.76
CA CYS A 730 -20.50 8.21 -15.23
C CYS A 730 -19.94 6.93 -14.60
N VAL A 731 -20.76 6.04 -14.06
CA VAL A 731 -20.32 4.77 -13.41
C VAL A 731 -20.36 3.55 -14.35
N GLN A 732 -20.38 3.75 -15.67
CA GLN A 732 -20.29 2.67 -16.64
C GLN A 732 -19.01 1.84 -16.46
N ASN A 733 -19.09 0.53 -16.80
CA ASN A 733 -17.99 -0.40 -16.60
C ASN A 733 -16.75 0.01 -17.43
N ARG A 734 -16.91 0.32 -18.71
CA ARG A 734 -15.81 0.72 -19.58
C ARG A 734 -15.54 2.21 -19.48
N PRO A 735 -14.29 2.65 -19.33
CA PRO A 735 -13.94 4.08 -19.27
C PRO A 735 -14.40 4.88 -20.48
N GLU A 736 -14.32 4.29 -21.68
CA GLU A 736 -14.74 4.92 -22.94
C GLU A 736 -16.24 5.25 -22.98
N ASP A 737 -17.08 4.46 -22.32
CA ASP A 737 -18.55 4.65 -22.28
C ASP A 737 -18.94 5.79 -21.31
N ARG A 738 -18.03 6.22 -20.43
CA ARG A 738 -18.29 7.32 -19.51
C ARG A 738 -18.14 8.67 -20.22
N PRO A 739 -19.01 9.65 -19.96
CA PRO A 739 -18.85 10.99 -20.53
C PRO A 739 -17.60 11.70 -20.02
N THR A 740 -17.06 12.65 -20.78
CA THR A 740 -16.10 13.66 -20.29
C THR A 740 -16.80 14.66 -19.40
N MET A 741 -16.05 15.41 -18.57
CA MET A 741 -16.68 16.37 -17.67
C MET A 741 -17.27 17.58 -18.41
N SER A 742 -16.76 17.96 -19.57
CA SER A 742 -17.37 18.95 -20.48
C SER A 742 -18.74 18.47 -21.00
N LEU A 743 -18.84 17.19 -21.40
CA LEU A 743 -20.11 16.59 -21.81
C LEU A 743 -21.10 16.50 -20.63
N VAL A 744 -20.65 16.15 -19.43
CA VAL A 744 -21.46 16.15 -18.20
C VAL A 744 -22.02 17.54 -17.93
N ASN A 745 -21.19 18.60 -18.02
CA ASN A 745 -21.63 19.98 -17.83
C ASN A 745 -22.66 20.40 -18.90
N ALA A 746 -22.45 20.00 -20.16
CA ALA A 746 -23.43 20.24 -21.22
C ALA A 746 -24.76 19.51 -20.93
N MET A 747 -24.70 18.27 -20.47
CA MET A 747 -25.88 17.51 -20.06
C MET A 747 -26.61 18.19 -18.89
N LEU A 748 -25.92 18.66 -17.87
CA LEU A 748 -26.53 19.31 -16.70
C LEU A 748 -27.22 20.63 -17.05
N THR A 749 -26.63 21.44 -17.95
CA THR A 749 -27.07 22.82 -18.26
C THR A 749 -28.09 22.91 -19.39
N SER A 750 -28.04 22.02 -20.37
CA SER A 750 -28.90 22.09 -21.57
C SER A 750 -30.13 21.19 -21.42
N GLN A 751 -31.31 21.72 -21.76
CA GLN A 751 -32.55 20.93 -21.86
C GLN A 751 -32.67 20.17 -23.19
N SER A 752 -31.91 20.55 -24.23
CA SER A 752 -31.98 19.98 -25.57
C SER A 752 -31.04 18.80 -25.83
N VAL A 753 -30.08 18.52 -24.94
CA VAL A 753 -29.17 17.38 -25.07
C VAL A 753 -29.89 16.08 -24.70
N ARG A 754 -30.11 15.20 -25.70
CA ARG A 754 -30.59 13.84 -25.43
C ARG A 754 -29.51 13.05 -24.69
N LEU A 755 -29.87 12.52 -23.52
CA LEU A 755 -28.98 11.64 -22.76
C LEU A 755 -28.89 10.28 -23.44
N PRO A 756 -27.69 9.66 -23.56
CA PRO A 756 -27.54 8.29 -24.02
C PRO A 756 -28.31 7.30 -23.13
N SER A 757 -28.62 6.13 -23.69
CA SER A 757 -29.14 5.01 -22.90
C SER A 757 -28.07 4.53 -21.92
N VAL A 758 -28.50 4.22 -20.70
CA VAL A 758 -27.61 3.71 -19.66
C VAL A 758 -27.45 2.19 -19.84
N SER A 759 -26.20 1.71 -19.82
CA SER A 759 -25.86 0.29 -19.75
C SER A 759 -25.64 -0.11 -18.29
N MET A 760 -25.43 -1.40 -18.03
CA MET A 760 -25.18 -1.90 -16.68
C MET A 760 -23.91 -1.27 -16.11
N PRO A 761 -23.96 -0.62 -14.93
CA PRO A 761 -22.81 -0.04 -14.28
C PRO A 761 -21.75 -1.07 -13.89
N ALA A 762 -20.57 -0.60 -13.61
CA ALA A 762 -19.51 -1.41 -13.03
C ALA A 762 -19.95 -2.00 -11.67
N PHE A 763 -19.47 -3.20 -11.39
CA PHE A 763 -19.77 -3.95 -10.15
C PHE A 763 -21.24 -4.38 -9.96
N CYS A 764 -22.10 -4.28 -10.99
CA CYS A 764 -23.45 -4.78 -10.98
C CYS A 764 -23.49 -6.20 -11.57
N ASP A 765 -23.60 -7.25 -10.75
CA ASP A 765 -23.83 -8.61 -11.21
C ASP A 765 -25.31 -8.81 -11.63
N ARG A 766 -25.54 -9.55 -12.71
CA ARG A 766 -26.88 -10.01 -13.08
C ARG A 766 -27.39 -10.96 -12.00
N LEU A 767 -28.29 -10.47 -11.13
CA LEU A 767 -29.10 -11.32 -10.29
C LEU A 767 -30.14 -12.02 -11.19
N SER A 768 -29.70 -13.08 -11.87
CA SER A 768 -30.64 -14.02 -12.50
C SER A 768 -31.05 -15.08 -11.46
N GLY A 769 -32.24 -14.96 -10.95
CA GLY A 769 -33.05 -16.05 -10.41
C GLY A 769 -32.78 -16.41 -8.94
N CYS A 770 -33.49 -15.75 -8.05
CA CYS A 770 -33.95 -16.36 -6.81
C CYS A 770 -35.46 -16.19 -6.69
N SER A 771 -36.20 -17.15 -7.22
CA SER A 771 -37.54 -17.42 -6.74
C SER A 771 -37.46 -18.50 -5.65
N GLY A 772 -37.86 -18.14 -4.43
CA GLY A 772 -38.49 -18.99 -3.43
C GLY A 772 -37.58 -19.90 -2.61
N ASN A 773 -37.27 -19.58 -1.38
CA ASN A 773 -37.89 -20.05 -0.17
C ASN A 773 -37.20 -19.52 1.09
N SER A 774 -38.06 -19.08 1.99
CA SER A 774 -37.78 -18.65 3.34
C SER A 774 -37.27 -19.80 4.22
N GLU A 775 -36.24 -19.51 5.06
CA GLU A 775 -36.31 -19.90 6.48
C GLU A 775 -35.23 -19.15 7.34
N SER A 776 -35.72 -18.75 8.46
CA SER A 776 -35.32 -17.94 9.59
C SER A 776 -33.88 -18.07 10.17
N ALA A 777 -33.27 -17.07 10.38
CA ALA A 777 -32.77 -16.09 11.36
C ALA A 777 -32.01 -16.58 12.61
N SER A 778 -30.89 -15.96 12.89
CA SER A 778 -30.67 -15.44 14.27
C SER A 778 -29.63 -14.31 14.25
N SER A 779 -29.94 -13.24 14.96
CA SER A 779 -29.18 -12.02 15.10
C SER A 779 -28.08 -12.18 16.15
N ASN A 780 -26.84 -11.71 15.85
CA ASN A 780 -25.91 -11.28 16.89
C ASN A 780 -25.15 -10.04 16.40
N GLY A 781 -25.28 -8.96 17.17
CA GLY A 781 -24.77 -7.65 16.89
C GLY A 781 -23.25 -7.58 16.91
N MET A 782 -22.67 -6.92 15.91
CA MET A 782 -21.26 -6.52 15.89
C MET A 782 -21.13 -5.02 15.98
N THR A 783 -20.26 -4.61 16.90
CA THR A 783 -19.87 -3.22 17.13
C THR A 783 -18.95 -2.77 15.98
N ILE A 784 -19.45 -1.88 15.16
CA ILE A 784 -18.64 -1.23 14.11
C ILE A 784 -17.98 -0.01 14.75
N THR A 785 -16.65 0.05 14.69
CA THR A 785 -15.89 1.24 15.08
C THR A 785 -16.30 2.38 14.14
N LYS A 786 -17.01 3.36 14.69
CA LYS A 786 -17.34 4.61 14.01
C LYS A 786 -16.04 5.31 13.59
N LEU A 787 -15.83 5.46 12.29
CA LEU A 787 -14.94 6.48 11.76
C LEU A 787 -15.64 7.82 11.96
N GLU A 788 -15.14 8.64 12.88
CA GLU A 788 -15.66 9.98 13.09
C GLU A 788 -15.42 10.85 11.85
N PRO A 789 -16.39 11.70 11.48
CA PRO A 789 -16.27 12.58 10.32
C PRO A 789 -15.18 13.63 10.56
N ARG A 790 -14.44 13.93 9.51
CA ARG A 790 -13.36 14.92 9.47
C ARG A 790 -13.87 16.33 9.37
#